data_0bbe8469baf25accc1894868db3a65d5
#
_entry.id   0bbe8469baf25accc1894868db3a65d5
#
_cell.length_a   1.000
_cell.length_b   1.000
_cell.length_c   1.000
_cell.angle_alpha   90.00
_cell.angle_beta   90.00
_cell.angle_gamma   90.00
#
_symmetry.space_group_name_H-M   'P 1'
#
loop_
_entity.id
_entity.type
_entity.pdbx_description
1 polymer ?
#
loop_
_entity_poly.entity_id
_entity_poly.type
_entity_poly.pdbx_seq_one_letter_code
_entity_poly.pdbx_strand_id
1 'polypeptide(L)'
;MSTAILCELKKLLHNAAFCLFGALLLAAGAFYPFVCTLAPDANGVTLKDRQAVLAAYADVSPQQAAADIEDRLDALEVYGQLQLLRQTALPALQETARQALAERGFTEEALAQLDPADLLRFSDSAARERVLLQAAQAQVQAVLQYPAYLQQIEQRADTLGQTIFARAGNFDAAAARRTAQQYRPLSGLQVPLAAPYGVEVALGDVWSDLLLVLFAFLLAMAVFAQDRPSMASPVVRAARAGLARAFAAKTAVAAALLALVWAWFLAAQLLCGGLVLGLGDLNRCVQSLPAFYRAPYALSVRALLACAPVCRLLAAWVILLVFSAFCASFSGPLACAACAAAAALCAGARALLPESSALRLLKYCTPAAWLRPELLFGDYLLFSFGPLSFSYAELFGTLVPVSLAGLAVLGRLGCGSREFHRPAPRKAVLCRRMRRPSLFAFEVRKLLRSQNIAAALLLLLAAQLFACSMFSTAASEEEVRYEARLTALQGPYTEEKYRQVAEELAQLQQLEAELAQKPQGAESFALQLRLQEKPALQRLAALGETLRARAQRGRPAYYVPAAGYIRALGFEQVGLRYQPALFAVLLALALSGLFAVEHESGLFQLDKTLPRATSGLYWPKAGVCCAVTLALHLAVWLPEGIYLFSHYRFPYLCAPAADLPELAGAPQGMPLWGALLAVRCVRLCGSFCFAALLFALVLHSRSRVSALLGGVGAAAGLFALGAALPPPLASLSLTAVMAGDGMAVLAPPVFAACLFYLSLALVLFGLGEYAWLKLLDKPNF
;
A
#
# COMPACT_ATOMS: atom_id res chain seq x y z
N MET A 1 -20.37 0.11 37.39
CA MET A 1 -19.53 -0.05 36.19
C MET A 1 -20.37 -0.32 34.95
N SER A 2 -21.39 -1.18 35.02
CA SER A 2 -22.31 -1.49 33.90
C SER A 2 -23.04 -0.27 33.33
N THR A 3 -23.58 0.61 34.17
CA THR A 3 -24.25 1.84 33.75
C THR A 3 -23.31 2.82 33.02
N ALA A 4 -22.07 2.98 33.47
CA ALA A 4 -21.10 3.84 32.82
C ALA A 4 -20.69 3.30 31.43
N ILE A 5 -20.51 1.98 31.28
CA ILE A 5 -20.27 1.30 30.01
C ILE A 5 -21.46 1.52 29.06
N LEU A 6 -22.68 1.35 29.52
CA LEU A 6 -23.86 1.52 28.70
C LEU A 6 -24.02 2.99 28.23
N CYS A 7 -23.72 3.96 29.10
CA CYS A 7 -23.73 5.38 28.74
C CYS A 7 -22.71 5.72 27.65
N GLU A 8 -21.49 5.20 27.75
CA GLU A 8 -20.45 5.44 26.72
C GLU A 8 -20.83 4.77 25.39
N LEU A 9 -21.37 3.56 25.41
CA LEU A 9 -21.84 2.86 24.21
C LEU A 9 -22.99 3.65 23.54
N LYS A 10 -23.98 4.08 24.31
CA LYS A 10 -25.11 4.87 23.79
C LYS A 10 -24.65 6.18 23.16
N LYS A 11 -23.65 6.83 23.76
CA LYS A 11 -23.04 8.05 23.25
C LYS A 11 -22.35 7.84 21.90
N LEU A 12 -21.61 6.73 21.74
CA LEU A 12 -20.96 6.38 20.47
C LEU A 12 -22.00 6.13 19.37
N LEU A 13 -23.07 5.38 19.68
CA LEU A 13 -24.13 5.07 18.72
C LEU A 13 -24.95 6.30 18.29
N HIS A 14 -24.98 7.37 19.11
CA HIS A 14 -25.62 8.64 18.74
C HIS A 14 -24.68 9.56 17.93
N ASN A 15 -23.41 9.20 17.75
CA ASN A 15 -22.49 9.95 16.91
C ASN A 15 -22.60 9.48 15.45
N ALA A 16 -23.35 10.23 14.64
CA ALA A 16 -23.57 9.87 13.24
C ALA A 16 -22.26 9.69 12.43
N ALA A 17 -21.25 10.51 12.69
CA ALA A 17 -19.94 10.38 12.02
C ALA A 17 -19.22 9.08 12.39
N PHE A 18 -19.28 8.69 13.67
CA PHE A 18 -18.72 7.42 14.12
C PHE A 18 -19.46 6.23 13.49
N CYS A 19 -20.79 6.27 13.49
CA CYS A 19 -21.60 5.19 12.91
C CYS A 19 -21.37 5.05 11.40
N LEU A 20 -21.37 6.18 10.68
CA LEU A 20 -21.12 6.17 9.22
C LEU A 20 -19.72 5.63 8.88
N PHE A 21 -18.70 6.19 9.51
CA PHE A 21 -17.33 5.76 9.26
C PHE A 21 -17.07 4.32 9.72
N GLY A 22 -17.62 3.95 10.89
CA GLY A 22 -17.57 2.58 11.39
C GLY A 22 -18.23 1.58 10.43
N ALA A 23 -19.41 1.92 9.90
CA ALA A 23 -20.10 1.09 8.92
C ALA A 23 -19.30 0.92 7.62
N LEU A 24 -18.67 2.01 7.12
CA LEU A 24 -17.80 1.95 5.95
C LEU A 24 -16.58 1.05 6.17
N LEU A 25 -15.92 1.14 7.33
CA LEU A 25 -14.80 0.27 7.67
C LEU A 25 -15.21 -1.19 7.83
N LEU A 26 -16.37 -1.45 8.43
CA LEU A 26 -16.91 -2.80 8.55
C LEU A 26 -17.23 -3.41 7.19
N ALA A 27 -17.84 -2.63 6.30
CA ALA A 27 -18.11 -3.05 4.93
C ALA A 27 -16.80 -3.30 4.16
N ALA A 28 -15.83 -2.37 4.24
CA ALA A 28 -14.53 -2.54 3.61
C ALA A 28 -13.82 -3.81 4.09
N GLY A 29 -13.77 -4.06 5.40
CA GLY A 29 -13.13 -5.25 5.96
C GLY A 29 -13.85 -6.56 5.62
N ALA A 30 -15.18 -6.53 5.38
CA ALA A 30 -15.92 -7.69 4.94
C ALA A 30 -15.71 -8.01 3.45
N PHE A 31 -15.72 -6.98 2.59
CA PHE A 31 -15.63 -7.17 1.14
C PHE A 31 -14.19 -7.30 0.63
N TYR A 32 -13.24 -6.68 1.32
CA TYR A 32 -11.84 -6.63 0.88
C TYR A 32 -11.24 -8.02 0.58
N PRO A 33 -11.35 -9.06 1.44
CA PRO A 33 -10.80 -10.39 1.16
C PRO A 33 -11.34 -10.99 -0.14
N PHE A 34 -12.64 -10.81 -0.41
CA PHE A 34 -13.27 -11.31 -1.63
C PHE A 34 -12.79 -10.57 -2.88
N VAL A 35 -12.65 -9.24 -2.79
CA VAL A 35 -12.13 -8.44 -3.89
C VAL A 35 -10.70 -8.86 -4.23
N CYS A 36 -9.81 -8.96 -3.25
CA CYS A 36 -8.42 -9.38 -3.47
C CYS A 36 -8.28 -10.79 -4.01
N THR A 37 -9.19 -11.70 -3.61
CA THR A 37 -9.16 -13.10 -4.09
C THR A 37 -9.60 -13.22 -5.54
N LEU A 38 -10.56 -12.40 -5.98
CA LEU A 38 -11.16 -12.45 -7.30
C LEU A 38 -10.56 -11.43 -8.29
N ALA A 39 -9.86 -10.41 -7.80
CA ALA A 39 -9.23 -9.42 -8.65
C ALA A 39 -8.01 -10.04 -9.38
N PRO A 40 -7.93 -9.90 -10.71
CA PRO A 40 -6.78 -10.33 -11.46
C PRO A 40 -5.57 -9.42 -11.16
N ASP A 41 -4.39 -10.02 -11.10
CA ASP A 41 -3.11 -9.29 -11.05
C ASP A 41 -2.76 -8.65 -12.41
N ALA A 42 -1.57 -8.02 -12.49
CA ALA A 42 -1.07 -7.40 -13.73
C ALA A 42 -0.98 -8.39 -14.92
N ASN A 43 -0.86 -9.68 -14.65
CA ASN A 43 -0.81 -10.75 -15.64
C ASN A 43 -2.20 -11.35 -15.95
N GLY A 44 -3.25 -10.81 -15.35
CA GLY A 44 -4.62 -11.30 -15.49
C GLY A 44 -4.93 -12.59 -14.73
N VAL A 45 -4.10 -12.95 -13.74
CA VAL A 45 -4.23 -14.16 -12.91
C VAL A 45 -4.84 -13.81 -11.55
N THR A 46 -5.83 -14.60 -11.10
CA THR A 46 -6.42 -14.42 -9.76
C THR A 46 -5.78 -15.35 -8.73
N LEU A 47 -5.93 -15.04 -7.43
CA LEU A 47 -5.52 -15.98 -6.37
C LEU A 47 -6.28 -17.31 -6.44
N LYS A 48 -7.52 -17.29 -6.92
CA LYS A 48 -8.31 -18.49 -7.12
C LYS A 48 -7.68 -19.41 -8.18
N ASP A 49 -7.17 -18.84 -9.29
CA ASP A 49 -6.50 -19.62 -10.33
C ASP A 49 -5.22 -20.27 -9.80
N ARG A 50 -4.42 -19.52 -9.05
CA ARG A 50 -3.20 -20.05 -8.38
C ARG A 50 -3.53 -21.17 -7.40
N GLN A 51 -4.59 -21.01 -6.61
CA GLN A 51 -5.07 -22.03 -5.68
C GLN A 51 -5.50 -23.30 -6.41
N ALA A 52 -6.23 -23.17 -7.54
CA ALA A 52 -6.71 -24.29 -8.33
C ALA A 52 -5.57 -25.13 -8.93
N VAL A 53 -4.52 -24.45 -9.43
CA VAL A 53 -3.34 -25.17 -9.98
C VAL A 53 -2.62 -25.95 -8.88
N LEU A 54 -2.36 -25.36 -7.73
CA LEU A 54 -1.69 -26.06 -6.62
C LEU A 54 -2.57 -27.17 -6.01
N ALA A 55 -3.88 -26.98 -5.97
CA ALA A 55 -4.81 -28.00 -5.51
C ALA A 55 -4.81 -29.23 -6.45
N ALA A 56 -4.59 -29.06 -7.76
CA ALA A 56 -4.46 -30.17 -8.69
C ALA A 56 -3.22 -31.03 -8.45
N TYR A 57 -2.20 -30.50 -7.77
CA TYR A 57 -0.97 -31.23 -7.41
C TYR A 57 -0.94 -31.69 -5.94
N ALA A 58 -1.97 -31.40 -5.14
CA ALA A 58 -1.95 -31.69 -3.69
C ALA A 58 -1.80 -33.18 -3.36
N ASP A 59 -2.37 -34.07 -4.18
CA ASP A 59 -2.32 -35.50 -3.99
C ASP A 59 -1.17 -36.19 -4.74
N VAL A 60 -0.32 -35.40 -5.42
CA VAL A 60 0.81 -35.92 -6.22
C VAL A 60 2.10 -35.78 -5.41
N SER A 61 3.04 -36.75 -5.57
CA SER A 61 4.34 -36.61 -4.91
C SER A 61 5.08 -35.37 -5.45
N PRO A 62 5.84 -34.64 -4.58
CA PRO A 62 6.53 -33.42 -5.02
C PRO A 62 7.48 -33.62 -6.21
N GLN A 63 8.09 -34.82 -6.34
CA GLN A 63 8.97 -35.16 -7.46
C GLN A 63 8.17 -35.32 -8.77
N GLN A 64 7.03 -36.00 -8.72
CA GLN A 64 6.15 -36.13 -9.90
C GLN A 64 5.53 -34.79 -10.29
N ALA A 65 5.12 -33.98 -9.30
CA ALA A 65 4.63 -32.64 -9.57
C ALA A 65 5.69 -31.75 -10.24
N ALA A 66 6.97 -31.83 -9.81
CA ALA A 66 8.06 -31.13 -10.44
C ALA A 66 8.27 -31.52 -11.90
N ALA A 67 8.24 -32.82 -12.20
CA ALA A 67 8.38 -33.32 -13.56
C ALA A 67 7.20 -32.91 -14.46
N ASP A 68 5.95 -33.05 -13.99
CA ASP A 68 4.77 -32.63 -14.78
C ASP A 68 4.75 -31.12 -15.06
N ILE A 69 5.18 -30.31 -14.10
CA ILE A 69 5.28 -28.85 -14.28
C ILE A 69 6.37 -28.50 -15.29
N GLU A 70 7.52 -29.18 -15.26
CA GLU A 70 8.61 -28.98 -16.22
C GLU A 70 8.18 -29.38 -17.63
N ASP A 71 7.58 -30.55 -17.80
CA ASP A 71 7.01 -31.00 -19.07
C ASP A 71 6.00 -30.01 -19.65
N ARG A 72 5.18 -29.40 -18.79
CA ARG A 72 4.19 -28.39 -19.20
C ARG A 72 4.82 -27.05 -19.56
N LEU A 73 5.85 -26.62 -18.86
CA LEU A 73 6.58 -25.41 -19.22
C LEU A 73 7.26 -25.58 -20.57
N ASP A 74 7.79 -26.78 -20.86
CA ASP A 74 8.32 -27.13 -22.17
C ASP A 74 7.22 -27.15 -23.25
N ALA A 75 6.03 -27.66 -22.94
CA ALA A 75 4.90 -27.59 -23.86
C ALA A 75 4.46 -26.15 -24.16
N LEU A 76 4.55 -25.22 -23.19
CA LEU A 76 4.28 -23.80 -23.44
C LEU A 76 5.33 -23.12 -24.33
N GLU A 77 6.57 -23.60 -24.33
CA GLU A 77 7.58 -23.15 -25.31
C GLU A 77 7.21 -23.62 -26.71
N VAL A 78 6.81 -24.90 -26.87
CA VAL A 78 6.29 -25.44 -28.14
C VAL A 78 5.08 -24.62 -28.62
N TYR A 79 4.16 -24.28 -27.72
CA TYR A 79 3.02 -23.39 -28.01
C TYR A 79 3.49 -22.03 -28.58
N GLY A 80 4.48 -21.42 -27.95
CA GLY A 80 5.04 -20.15 -28.41
C GLY A 80 5.62 -20.23 -29.82
N GLN A 81 6.36 -21.30 -30.11
CA GLN A 81 6.92 -21.54 -31.46
C GLN A 81 5.81 -21.82 -32.50
N LEU A 82 4.76 -22.58 -32.14
CA LEU A 82 3.60 -22.80 -32.99
C LEU A 82 2.85 -21.51 -33.32
N GLN A 83 2.68 -20.63 -32.35
CA GLN A 83 2.07 -19.31 -32.59
C GLN A 83 2.92 -18.46 -33.53
N LEU A 84 4.25 -18.45 -33.36
CA LEU A 84 5.17 -17.75 -34.26
C LEU A 84 5.03 -18.29 -35.69
N LEU A 85 4.97 -19.59 -35.87
CA LEU A 85 4.77 -20.19 -37.19
C LEU A 85 3.45 -19.79 -37.86
N ARG A 86 2.36 -19.71 -37.10
CA ARG A 86 1.02 -19.47 -37.64
C ARG A 86 0.67 -17.98 -37.81
N GLN A 87 1.23 -17.11 -36.98
CA GLN A 87 0.82 -15.68 -36.92
C GLN A 87 1.82 -14.70 -37.53
N THR A 88 3.10 -15.10 -37.68
CA THR A 88 4.14 -14.19 -38.15
C THR A 88 4.28 -14.26 -39.66
N ALA A 89 4.24 -13.11 -40.32
CA ALA A 89 4.46 -12.99 -41.76
C ALA A 89 5.94 -12.92 -42.18
N LEU A 90 6.88 -13.02 -41.21
CA LEU A 90 8.32 -12.93 -41.45
C LEU A 90 8.93 -14.32 -41.69
N PRO A 91 9.47 -14.62 -42.91
CA PRO A 91 9.97 -15.96 -43.24
C PRO A 91 11.12 -16.43 -42.35
N ALA A 92 12.02 -15.52 -41.95
CA ALA A 92 13.14 -15.85 -41.07
C ALA A 92 12.73 -16.35 -39.69
N LEU A 93 11.68 -15.76 -39.09
CA LEU A 93 11.15 -16.19 -37.78
C LEU A 93 10.38 -17.52 -37.90
N GLN A 94 9.69 -17.74 -39.02
CA GLN A 94 9.02 -19.03 -39.27
C GLN A 94 10.03 -20.16 -39.39
N GLU A 95 11.15 -19.92 -40.09
CA GLU A 95 12.22 -20.91 -40.27
C GLU A 95 12.90 -21.25 -38.95
N THR A 96 13.18 -20.24 -38.12
CA THR A 96 13.76 -20.44 -36.77
C THR A 96 12.77 -21.24 -35.87
N ALA A 97 11.50 -20.95 -35.94
CA ALA A 97 10.49 -21.68 -35.19
C ALA A 97 10.31 -23.13 -35.67
N ARG A 98 10.40 -23.38 -37.00
CA ARG A 98 10.41 -24.75 -37.56
C ARG A 98 11.66 -25.53 -37.10
N GLN A 99 12.83 -24.94 -37.14
CA GLN A 99 14.06 -25.57 -36.67
C GLN A 99 13.96 -25.93 -35.18
N ALA A 100 13.50 -25.02 -34.34
CA ALA A 100 13.32 -25.27 -32.91
C ALA A 100 12.33 -26.39 -32.62
N LEU A 101 11.27 -26.52 -33.40
CA LEU A 101 10.29 -27.59 -33.26
C LEU A 101 10.81 -28.92 -33.81
N ALA A 102 11.57 -28.92 -34.95
CA ALA A 102 12.22 -30.10 -35.51
C ALA A 102 13.30 -30.68 -34.58
N GLU A 103 14.08 -29.83 -33.92
CA GLU A 103 15.07 -30.22 -32.88
C GLU A 103 14.41 -30.95 -31.70
N ARG A 104 13.14 -30.61 -31.38
CA ARG A 104 12.33 -31.27 -30.35
C ARG A 104 11.58 -32.53 -30.88
N GLY A 105 11.80 -32.94 -32.12
CA GLY A 105 11.27 -34.13 -32.70
C GLY A 105 9.84 -34.02 -33.30
N PHE A 106 9.32 -32.79 -33.47
CA PHE A 106 8.02 -32.59 -34.11
C PHE A 106 8.14 -32.63 -35.63
N THR A 107 7.41 -33.53 -36.29
CA THR A 107 7.30 -33.57 -37.75
C THR A 107 6.28 -32.54 -38.25
N GLU A 108 6.38 -32.11 -39.52
CA GLU A 108 5.42 -31.14 -40.10
C GLU A 108 3.98 -31.65 -40.08
N GLU A 109 3.78 -32.99 -40.25
CA GLU A 109 2.47 -33.60 -40.17
C GLU A 109 1.88 -33.53 -38.76
N ALA A 110 2.68 -33.78 -37.73
CA ALA A 110 2.29 -33.66 -36.32
C ALA A 110 1.94 -32.23 -35.96
N LEU A 111 2.70 -31.23 -36.45
CA LEU A 111 2.47 -29.81 -36.24
C LEU A 111 1.18 -29.29 -36.90
N ALA A 112 0.77 -29.89 -38.03
CA ALA A 112 -0.45 -29.55 -38.71
C ALA A 112 -1.72 -30.02 -37.95
N GLN A 113 -1.59 -31.12 -37.20
CA GLN A 113 -2.70 -31.74 -36.46
C GLN A 113 -2.79 -31.24 -35.01
N LEU A 114 -1.74 -30.62 -34.47
CA LEU A 114 -1.69 -30.15 -33.08
C LEU A 114 -2.54 -28.88 -32.91
N ASP A 115 -3.59 -28.95 -32.11
CA ASP A 115 -4.30 -27.74 -31.71
C ASP A 115 -3.53 -27.06 -30.58
N PRO A 116 -3.12 -25.78 -30.75
CA PRO A 116 -2.45 -25.05 -29.67
C PRO A 116 -3.27 -25.01 -28.37
N ALA A 117 -4.60 -25.04 -28.46
CA ALA A 117 -5.46 -25.01 -27.28
C ALA A 117 -5.29 -26.28 -26.40
N ASP A 118 -4.94 -27.42 -26.99
CA ASP A 118 -4.74 -28.68 -26.24
C ASP A 118 -3.48 -28.67 -25.37
N LEU A 119 -2.55 -27.73 -25.62
CA LEU A 119 -1.33 -27.54 -24.82
C LEU A 119 -1.61 -26.74 -23.54
N LEU A 120 -2.75 -26.06 -23.45
CA LEU A 120 -3.15 -25.27 -22.29
C LEU A 120 -4.08 -26.08 -21.37
N ARG A 121 -3.86 -26.07 -20.06
CA ARG A 121 -4.68 -26.85 -19.11
C ARG A 121 -5.39 -25.97 -18.09
N PHE A 122 -4.73 -24.91 -17.63
CA PHE A 122 -5.17 -24.10 -16.49
C PHE A 122 -5.66 -22.73 -16.89
N SER A 123 -5.38 -22.28 -18.12
CA SER A 123 -5.73 -20.94 -18.58
C SER A 123 -5.94 -20.90 -20.09
N ASP A 124 -6.74 -19.93 -20.57
CA ASP A 124 -6.97 -19.66 -21.99
C ASP A 124 -5.78 -18.93 -22.66
N SER A 125 -4.74 -18.59 -21.91
CA SER A 125 -3.58 -17.83 -22.39
C SER A 125 -2.27 -18.44 -21.89
N ALA A 126 -1.35 -18.73 -22.82
CA ALA A 126 -0.01 -19.24 -22.51
C ALA A 126 0.77 -18.35 -21.54
N ALA A 127 0.60 -17.03 -21.61
CA ALA A 127 1.25 -16.10 -20.69
C ALA A 127 0.74 -16.27 -19.25
N ARG A 128 -0.58 -16.43 -19.08
CA ARG A 128 -1.20 -16.70 -17.77
C ARG A 128 -0.80 -18.06 -17.24
N GLU A 129 -0.85 -19.09 -18.10
CA GLU A 129 -0.50 -20.46 -17.72
C GLU A 129 0.97 -20.54 -17.28
N ARG A 130 1.87 -19.86 -17.98
CA ARG A 130 3.29 -19.78 -17.58
C ARG A 130 3.44 -19.20 -16.18
N VAL A 131 2.78 -18.08 -15.86
CA VAL A 131 2.83 -17.46 -14.55
C VAL A 131 2.29 -18.39 -13.46
N LEU A 132 1.22 -19.12 -13.75
CA LEU A 132 0.63 -20.10 -12.83
C LEU A 132 1.58 -21.26 -12.56
N LEU A 133 2.17 -21.85 -13.61
CA LEU A 133 3.09 -22.98 -13.48
C LEU A 133 4.41 -22.58 -12.81
N GLN A 134 4.95 -21.40 -13.10
CA GLN A 134 6.15 -20.88 -12.42
C GLN A 134 5.92 -20.67 -10.94
N ALA A 135 4.75 -20.15 -10.54
CA ALA A 135 4.38 -20.02 -9.13
C ALA A 135 4.26 -21.39 -8.44
N ALA A 136 3.67 -22.37 -9.12
CA ALA A 136 3.58 -23.74 -8.62
C ALA A 136 4.97 -24.41 -8.53
N GLN A 137 5.83 -24.24 -9.53
CA GLN A 137 7.20 -24.74 -9.55
C GLN A 137 8.01 -24.22 -8.37
N ALA A 138 7.94 -22.94 -8.08
CA ALA A 138 8.63 -22.34 -6.94
C ALA A 138 8.22 -22.98 -5.61
N GLN A 139 6.94 -23.29 -5.43
CA GLN A 139 6.45 -23.95 -4.23
C GLN A 139 6.85 -25.42 -4.15
N VAL A 140 6.80 -26.16 -5.26
CA VAL A 140 7.25 -27.55 -5.32
C VAL A 140 8.75 -27.64 -5.01
N GLN A 141 9.56 -26.76 -5.60
CA GLN A 141 10.99 -26.69 -5.33
C GLN A 141 11.28 -26.35 -3.87
N ALA A 142 10.55 -25.43 -3.25
CA ALA A 142 10.68 -25.14 -1.84
C ALA A 142 10.45 -26.40 -0.98
N VAL A 143 9.39 -27.16 -1.27
CA VAL A 143 9.11 -28.41 -0.56
C VAL A 143 10.24 -29.44 -0.73
N LEU A 144 10.77 -29.60 -1.94
CA LEU A 144 11.86 -30.53 -2.24
C LEU A 144 13.18 -30.12 -1.57
N GLN A 145 13.43 -28.82 -1.43
CA GLN A 145 14.65 -28.28 -0.82
C GLN A 145 14.59 -28.21 0.71
N TYR A 146 13.43 -28.46 1.33
CA TYR A 146 13.28 -28.32 2.78
C TYR A 146 14.23 -29.20 3.61
N PRO A 147 14.47 -30.49 3.28
CA PRO A 147 15.45 -31.29 4.01
C PRO A 147 16.88 -30.73 3.92
N ALA A 148 17.29 -30.24 2.76
CA ALA A 148 18.58 -29.59 2.55
C ALA A 148 18.70 -28.30 3.36
N TYR A 149 17.64 -27.52 3.45
CA TYR A 149 17.58 -26.33 4.30
C TYR A 149 17.82 -26.65 5.79
N LEU A 150 17.20 -27.71 6.32
CA LEU A 150 17.44 -28.14 7.70
C LEU A 150 18.90 -28.57 7.92
N GLN A 151 19.48 -29.33 6.99
CA GLN A 151 20.89 -29.73 7.04
C GLN A 151 21.83 -28.51 7.02
N GLN A 152 21.54 -27.49 6.21
CA GLN A 152 22.33 -26.25 6.18
C GLN A 152 22.32 -25.53 7.53
N ILE A 153 21.22 -25.53 8.27
CA ILE A 153 21.16 -24.93 9.61
C ILE A 153 22.10 -25.67 10.58
N GLU A 154 22.11 -26.99 10.57
CA GLU A 154 22.98 -27.79 11.42
C GLU A 154 24.46 -27.59 11.03
N GLN A 155 24.78 -27.68 9.74
CA GLN A 155 26.15 -27.47 9.23
C GLN A 155 26.68 -26.08 9.57
N ARG A 156 25.82 -25.04 9.45
CA ARG A 156 26.20 -23.66 9.82
C ARG A 156 26.52 -23.55 11.32
N ALA A 157 25.75 -24.19 12.18
CA ALA A 157 25.99 -24.19 13.62
C ALA A 157 27.31 -24.90 13.97
N ASP A 158 27.60 -26.02 13.30
CA ASP A 158 28.82 -26.78 13.50
C ASP A 158 30.05 -26.03 13.00
N THR A 159 29.97 -25.46 11.79
CA THR A 159 31.04 -24.66 11.18
C THR A 159 31.39 -23.45 12.05
N LEU A 160 30.41 -22.70 12.51
CA LEU A 160 30.63 -21.57 13.42
C LEU A 160 31.17 -21.99 14.76
N GLY A 161 30.81 -23.19 15.22
CA GLY A 161 31.32 -23.79 16.46
C GLY A 161 32.79 -24.20 16.41
N GLN A 162 33.34 -24.43 15.20
CA GLN A 162 34.74 -24.85 14.98
C GLN A 162 35.67 -23.70 14.59
N THR A 163 35.13 -22.54 14.29
CA THR A 163 35.90 -21.35 13.84
C THR A 163 36.38 -20.50 15.03
N ILE A 164 37.25 -19.52 14.75
CA ILE A 164 37.69 -18.50 15.72
C ILE A 164 36.52 -17.71 16.34
N PHE A 165 35.35 -17.74 15.70
CA PHE A 165 34.11 -17.13 16.20
C PHE A 165 33.44 -17.94 17.35
N ALA A 166 33.91 -19.15 17.65
CA ALA A 166 33.42 -20.01 18.77
C ALA A 166 33.80 -19.53 20.17
N ARG A 167 34.53 -18.40 20.29
CA ARG A 167 34.96 -17.86 21.60
C ARG A 167 33.74 -17.53 22.47
N ALA A 168 33.88 -17.81 23.77
CA ALA A 168 32.85 -17.49 24.74
C ALA A 168 32.47 -16.00 24.68
N GLY A 169 31.21 -15.70 24.47
CA GLY A 169 30.69 -14.34 24.37
C GLY A 169 30.35 -13.87 22.93
N ASN A 170 30.66 -14.65 21.90
CA ASN A 170 30.22 -14.30 20.55
C ASN A 170 28.75 -14.67 20.36
N PHE A 171 27.93 -13.64 20.11
CA PHE A 171 26.49 -13.78 19.90
C PHE A 171 26.15 -14.67 18.69
N ASP A 172 26.88 -14.55 17.58
CA ASP A 172 26.56 -15.26 16.34
C ASP A 172 26.70 -16.78 16.49
N ALA A 173 27.74 -17.24 17.17
CA ALA A 173 27.94 -18.66 17.44
C ALA A 173 26.87 -19.20 18.43
N ALA A 174 26.53 -18.44 19.47
CA ALA A 174 25.48 -18.81 20.42
C ALA A 174 24.09 -18.81 19.72
N ALA A 175 23.81 -17.84 18.86
CA ALA A 175 22.58 -17.74 18.09
C ALA A 175 22.44 -18.92 17.11
N ALA A 176 23.51 -19.27 16.38
CA ALA A 176 23.50 -20.41 15.46
C ALA A 176 23.19 -21.73 16.17
N ARG A 177 23.85 -21.97 17.34
CA ARG A 177 23.59 -23.16 18.16
C ARG A 177 22.16 -23.21 18.69
N ARG A 178 21.65 -22.09 19.20
CA ARG A 178 20.26 -21.98 19.66
C ARG A 178 19.25 -22.19 18.54
N THR A 179 19.55 -21.66 17.34
CA THR A 179 18.75 -21.90 16.15
C THR A 179 18.74 -23.38 15.78
N ALA A 180 19.90 -24.03 15.68
CA ALA A 180 19.99 -25.46 15.38
C ALA A 180 19.23 -26.32 16.39
N GLN A 181 19.34 -26.01 17.70
CA GLN A 181 18.57 -26.70 18.74
C GLN A 181 17.06 -26.55 18.56
N GLN A 182 16.60 -25.36 18.12
CA GLN A 182 15.19 -25.09 17.91
C GLN A 182 14.62 -25.83 16.67
N TYR A 183 15.44 -25.99 15.62
CA TYR A 183 15.04 -26.72 14.41
C TYR A 183 15.21 -28.24 14.51
N ARG A 184 15.96 -28.76 15.52
CA ARG A 184 16.19 -30.17 15.71
C ARG A 184 14.91 -31.04 15.79
N PRO A 185 13.80 -30.62 16.44
CA PRO A 185 12.54 -31.38 16.43
C PRO A 185 11.89 -31.51 15.04
N LEU A 186 12.32 -30.69 14.06
CA LEU A 186 11.81 -30.72 12.68
C LEU A 186 12.64 -31.64 11.77
N SER A 187 13.76 -32.23 12.29
CA SER A 187 14.55 -33.16 11.49
C SER A 187 13.69 -34.37 11.13
N GLY A 188 13.59 -34.67 9.83
CA GLY A 188 12.74 -35.73 9.31
C GLY A 188 11.28 -35.33 9.04
N LEU A 189 10.91 -34.06 9.22
CA LEU A 189 9.59 -33.58 8.86
C LEU A 189 9.42 -33.60 7.32
N GLN A 190 8.42 -34.35 6.86
CA GLN A 190 7.99 -34.32 5.45
C GLN A 190 6.95 -33.23 5.28
N VAL A 191 7.27 -32.22 4.47
CA VAL A 191 6.38 -31.11 4.16
C VAL A 191 5.48 -31.55 3.00
N PRO A 192 4.15 -31.64 3.18
CA PRO A 192 3.24 -31.99 2.09
C PRO A 192 3.11 -30.81 1.11
N LEU A 193 3.01 -31.11 -0.17
CA LEU A 193 2.62 -30.13 -1.17
C LEU A 193 1.12 -29.83 -0.98
N ALA A 194 0.80 -28.58 -0.77
CA ALA A 194 -0.58 -28.15 -0.55
C ALA A 194 -0.80 -26.71 -1.01
N ALA A 195 -2.02 -26.43 -1.44
CA ALA A 195 -2.42 -25.09 -1.85
C ALA A 195 -2.54 -24.15 -0.63
N PRO A 196 -1.78 -23.02 -0.57
CA PRO A 196 -1.63 -22.21 0.65
C PRO A 196 -2.61 -21.05 0.76
N TYR A 197 -3.10 -20.53 -0.38
CA TYR A 197 -3.73 -19.21 -0.46
C TYR A 197 -5.00 -19.08 0.38
N GLY A 198 -5.77 -20.15 0.56
CA GLY A 198 -6.94 -20.15 1.42
C GLY A 198 -6.60 -19.86 2.89
N VAL A 199 -5.50 -20.42 3.38
CA VAL A 199 -5.01 -20.18 4.75
C VAL A 199 -4.36 -18.80 4.86
N GLU A 200 -3.61 -18.36 3.85
CA GLU A 200 -2.98 -17.02 3.83
C GLU A 200 -4.04 -15.91 3.88
N VAL A 201 -5.11 -16.03 3.10
CA VAL A 201 -6.27 -15.10 3.17
C VAL A 201 -6.93 -15.16 4.55
N ALA A 202 -7.08 -16.34 5.14
CA ALA A 202 -7.66 -16.50 6.48
C ALA A 202 -6.81 -15.88 7.59
N LEU A 203 -5.48 -15.86 7.43
CA LEU A 203 -4.56 -15.17 8.35
C LEU A 203 -4.62 -13.65 8.22
N GLY A 204 -5.09 -13.14 7.09
CA GLY A 204 -5.18 -11.72 6.79
C GLY A 204 -3.87 -11.11 6.32
N ASP A 205 -3.98 -9.93 5.74
CA ASP A 205 -2.90 -9.21 5.09
C ASP A 205 -2.68 -7.80 5.68
N VAL A 206 -1.74 -7.04 5.07
CA VAL A 206 -1.40 -5.65 5.46
C VAL A 206 -2.60 -4.72 5.44
N TRP A 207 -3.49 -4.88 4.46
CA TRP A 207 -4.64 -3.99 4.30
C TRP A 207 -5.69 -4.22 5.38
N SER A 208 -5.92 -5.48 5.76
CA SER A 208 -6.78 -5.82 6.88
C SER A 208 -6.23 -5.26 8.20
N ASP A 209 -4.91 -5.30 8.39
CA ASP A 209 -4.24 -4.67 9.53
C ASP A 209 -4.43 -3.14 9.53
N LEU A 210 -4.29 -2.50 8.36
CA LEU A 210 -4.52 -1.07 8.21
C LEU A 210 -5.96 -0.67 8.58
N LEU A 211 -6.96 -1.43 8.12
CA LEU A 211 -8.37 -1.20 8.47
C LEU A 211 -8.59 -1.33 9.97
N LEU A 212 -7.97 -2.31 10.61
CA LEU A 212 -8.04 -2.50 12.06
C LEU A 212 -7.42 -1.33 12.83
N VAL A 213 -6.25 -0.84 12.39
CA VAL A 213 -5.56 0.34 12.95
C VAL A 213 -6.40 1.60 12.78
N LEU A 214 -7.02 1.80 11.60
CA LEU A 214 -7.94 2.91 11.36
C LEU A 214 -9.16 2.84 12.26
N PHE A 215 -9.71 1.65 12.50
CA PHE A 215 -10.83 1.50 13.43
C PHE A 215 -10.40 1.76 14.89
N ALA A 216 -9.21 1.32 15.30
CA ALA A 216 -8.66 1.65 16.62
C ALA A 216 -8.47 3.17 16.80
N PHE A 217 -8.00 3.86 15.76
CA PHE A 217 -7.91 5.32 15.74
C PHE A 217 -9.29 5.99 15.86
N LEU A 218 -10.28 5.52 15.08
CA LEU A 218 -11.66 6.00 15.15
C LEU A 218 -12.24 5.89 16.56
N LEU A 219 -12.06 4.72 17.19
CA LEU A 219 -12.50 4.47 18.56
C LEU A 219 -11.82 5.39 19.57
N ALA A 220 -10.48 5.54 19.49
CA ALA A 220 -9.75 6.42 20.38
C ALA A 220 -10.20 7.87 20.27
N MET A 221 -10.41 8.37 19.05
CA MET A 221 -10.89 9.73 18.80
C MET A 221 -12.33 9.92 19.29
N ALA A 222 -13.24 8.98 19.00
CA ALA A 222 -14.65 9.10 19.38
C ALA A 222 -14.86 8.96 20.90
N VAL A 223 -14.09 8.09 21.57
CA VAL A 223 -14.26 7.80 23.00
C VAL A 223 -13.54 8.83 23.89
N PHE A 224 -12.32 9.25 23.51
CA PHE A 224 -11.48 10.06 24.41
C PHE A 224 -11.37 11.53 23.99
N ALA A 225 -11.26 11.83 22.68
CA ALA A 225 -11.05 13.21 22.24
C ALA A 225 -12.34 14.05 22.25
N GLN A 226 -13.49 13.43 22.00
CA GLN A 226 -14.77 14.12 21.87
C GLN A 226 -15.30 14.70 23.18
N ASP A 227 -14.95 14.12 24.33
CA ASP A 227 -15.46 14.56 25.66
C ASP A 227 -14.73 15.77 26.24
N ARG A 228 -13.60 16.15 25.72
CA ARG A 228 -12.80 17.23 26.29
C ARG A 228 -13.46 18.59 26.28
N PRO A 229 -14.16 19.00 25.21
CA PRO A 229 -14.86 20.28 25.18
C PRO A 229 -16.18 20.27 25.96
N SER A 230 -16.63 19.09 26.47
CA SER A 230 -17.93 18.99 27.16
C SER A 230 -17.87 19.60 28.56
N MET A 231 -18.95 20.31 28.96
CA MET A 231 -19.14 20.86 30.30
C MET A 231 -19.14 19.78 31.41
N ALA A 232 -19.36 18.51 31.06
CA ALA A 232 -19.32 17.39 31.98
C ALA A 232 -17.94 17.03 32.50
N SER A 233 -16.87 17.37 31.78
CA SER A 233 -15.47 17.05 32.14
C SER A 233 -15.06 17.61 33.53
N PRO A 234 -15.37 18.84 33.92
CA PRO A 234 -15.07 19.35 35.26
C PRO A 234 -15.82 18.60 36.38
N VAL A 235 -17.07 18.21 36.14
CA VAL A 235 -17.90 17.46 37.12
C VAL A 235 -17.30 16.06 37.33
N VAL A 236 -16.92 15.37 36.30
CA VAL A 236 -16.28 14.04 36.40
C VAL A 236 -14.95 14.14 37.14
N ARG A 237 -14.18 15.22 36.93
CA ARG A 237 -12.92 15.46 37.65
C ARG A 237 -13.11 15.74 39.13
N ALA A 238 -14.21 16.42 39.51
CA ALA A 238 -14.52 16.71 40.90
C ALA A 238 -14.99 15.47 41.69
N ALA A 239 -15.44 14.43 41.00
CA ALA A 239 -15.94 13.22 41.67
C ALA A 239 -14.76 12.34 42.16
N ARG A 240 -14.82 11.90 43.44
CA ARG A 240 -13.82 11.01 44.07
C ARG A 240 -13.72 9.67 43.30
N ALA A 241 -12.71 9.37 42.60
CA ALA A 241 -12.54 8.24 41.69
C ALA A 241 -13.26 8.37 40.33
N GLY A 242 -13.85 9.52 40.01
CA GLY A 242 -14.56 9.72 38.74
C GLY A 242 -13.72 9.50 37.51
N LEU A 243 -12.50 10.06 37.49
CA LEU A 243 -11.54 9.89 36.40
C LEU A 243 -11.12 8.46 36.18
N ALA A 244 -10.82 7.70 37.24
CA ALA A 244 -10.36 6.33 37.14
C ALA A 244 -11.47 5.40 36.61
N ARG A 245 -12.70 5.57 37.11
CA ARG A 245 -13.87 4.80 36.66
C ARG A 245 -14.27 5.17 35.22
N ALA A 246 -14.23 6.45 34.88
CA ALA A 246 -14.52 6.92 33.53
C ALA A 246 -13.49 6.38 32.51
N PHE A 247 -12.20 6.46 32.81
CA PHE A 247 -11.16 5.90 31.95
C PHE A 247 -11.30 4.39 31.78
N ALA A 248 -11.52 3.65 32.87
CA ALA A 248 -11.71 2.19 32.80
C ALA A 248 -12.96 1.81 31.99
N ALA A 249 -14.10 2.52 32.15
CA ALA A 249 -15.30 2.28 31.37
C ALA A 249 -15.07 2.56 29.87
N LYS A 250 -14.41 3.68 29.53
CA LYS A 250 -14.06 4.06 28.17
C LYS A 250 -13.15 3.05 27.51
N THR A 251 -12.09 2.65 28.21
CA THR A 251 -11.14 1.65 27.71
C THR A 251 -11.81 0.30 27.51
N ALA A 252 -12.69 -0.12 28.43
CA ALA A 252 -13.40 -1.39 28.30
C ALA A 252 -14.35 -1.40 27.08
N VAL A 253 -15.10 -0.29 26.87
CA VAL A 253 -15.98 -0.14 25.69
C VAL A 253 -15.15 -0.17 24.40
N ALA A 254 -14.08 0.60 24.33
CA ALA A 254 -13.24 0.67 23.15
C ALA A 254 -12.56 -0.69 22.84
N ALA A 255 -12.04 -1.38 23.87
CA ALA A 255 -11.41 -2.69 23.69
C ALA A 255 -12.42 -3.77 23.26
N ALA A 256 -13.64 -3.76 23.82
CA ALA A 256 -14.70 -4.69 23.44
C ALA A 256 -15.18 -4.44 22.01
N LEU A 257 -15.40 -3.19 21.62
CA LEU A 257 -15.80 -2.86 20.24
C LEU A 257 -14.70 -3.20 19.23
N LEU A 258 -13.43 -2.94 19.55
CA LEU A 258 -12.32 -3.34 18.69
C LEU A 258 -12.25 -4.86 18.53
N ALA A 259 -12.48 -5.63 19.61
CA ALA A 259 -12.50 -7.08 19.55
C ALA A 259 -13.67 -7.60 18.68
N LEU A 260 -14.84 -6.96 18.74
CA LEU A 260 -15.99 -7.30 17.88
C LEU A 260 -15.70 -7.04 16.41
N VAL A 261 -15.09 -5.89 16.08
CA VAL A 261 -14.71 -5.55 14.71
C VAL A 261 -13.62 -6.49 14.20
N TRP A 262 -12.64 -6.78 15.03
CA TRP A 262 -11.60 -7.76 14.71
C TRP A 262 -12.22 -9.15 14.43
N ALA A 263 -13.16 -9.61 15.26
CA ALA A 263 -13.85 -10.87 15.06
C ALA A 263 -14.68 -10.87 13.75
N TRP A 264 -15.26 -9.74 13.40
CA TRP A 264 -15.95 -9.55 12.13
C TRP A 264 -15.01 -9.68 10.93
N PHE A 265 -13.84 -9.03 10.97
CA PHE A 265 -12.83 -9.15 9.92
C PHE A 265 -12.30 -10.57 9.80
N LEU A 266 -11.99 -11.21 10.94
CA LEU A 266 -11.56 -12.60 10.98
C LEU A 266 -12.61 -13.54 10.38
N ALA A 267 -13.88 -13.33 10.71
CA ALA A 267 -14.98 -14.13 10.14
C ALA A 267 -15.05 -13.97 8.62
N ALA A 268 -14.94 -12.74 8.10
CA ALA A 268 -14.92 -12.48 6.67
C ALA A 268 -13.72 -13.15 5.96
N GLN A 269 -12.52 -13.09 6.57
CA GLN A 269 -11.31 -13.71 6.05
C GLN A 269 -11.42 -15.26 6.05
N LEU A 270 -11.91 -15.85 7.14
CA LEU A 270 -12.15 -17.29 7.23
C LEU A 270 -13.23 -17.77 6.25
N LEU A 271 -14.30 -17.00 6.07
CA LEU A 271 -15.34 -17.31 5.10
C LEU A 271 -14.80 -17.23 3.66
N CYS A 272 -14.05 -16.19 3.33
CA CYS A 272 -13.43 -16.04 2.02
C CYS A 272 -12.41 -17.15 1.75
N GLY A 273 -11.47 -17.38 2.67
CA GLY A 273 -10.46 -18.43 2.56
C GLY A 273 -11.08 -19.83 2.49
N GLY A 274 -12.13 -20.10 3.27
CA GLY A 274 -12.79 -21.40 3.31
C GLY A 274 -13.73 -21.69 2.14
N LEU A 275 -14.59 -20.70 1.78
CA LEU A 275 -15.63 -20.91 0.76
C LEU A 275 -15.12 -20.68 -0.67
N VAL A 276 -14.24 -19.70 -0.88
CA VAL A 276 -13.77 -19.35 -2.24
C VAL A 276 -12.54 -20.13 -2.66
N LEU A 277 -11.58 -20.29 -1.74
CA LEU A 277 -10.29 -20.91 -2.02
C LEU A 277 -10.19 -22.36 -1.49
N GLY A 278 -10.83 -22.62 -0.34
CA GLY A 278 -10.64 -23.87 0.39
C GLY A 278 -9.41 -23.81 1.31
N LEU A 279 -9.54 -24.29 2.55
CA LEU A 279 -8.46 -24.29 3.54
C LEU A 279 -7.54 -25.52 3.44
N GLY A 280 -8.00 -26.57 2.75
CA GLY A 280 -7.29 -27.84 2.67
C GLY A 280 -7.20 -28.57 4.03
N ASP A 281 -6.23 -29.48 4.19
CA ASP A 281 -5.99 -30.18 5.45
C ASP A 281 -5.39 -29.21 6.49
N LEU A 282 -6.13 -28.97 7.56
CA LEU A 282 -5.71 -28.11 8.67
C LEU A 282 -4.72 -28.78 9.62
N ASN A 283 -4.55 -30.09 9.57
CA ASN A 283 -3.59 -30.82 10.42
C ASN A 283 -2.19 -30.86 9.80
N ARG A 284 -2.03 -30.40 8.55
CA ARG A 284 -0.71 -30.29 7.91
C ARG A 284 0.21 -29.35 8.68
N CYS A 285 1.51 -29.53 8.54
CA CYS A 285 2.52 -28.68 9.16
C CYS A 285 2.50 -27.26 8.57
N VAL A 286 2.83 -26.27 9.39
CA VAL A 286 2.87 -24.84 9.04
C VAL A 286 3.88 -24.57 7.92
N GLN A 287 4.96 -25.35 7.84
CA GLN A 287 6.02 -25.24 6.82
C GLN A 287 5.52 -25.49 5.37
N SER A 288 4.32 -26.05 5.21
CA SER A 288 3.66 -26.17 3.90
C SER A 288 3.16 -24.83 3.33
N LEU A 289 3.15 -23.76 4.13
CA LEU A 289 2.77 -22.42 3.72
C LEU A 289 4.03 -21.61 3.35
N PRO A 290 4.11 -20.96 2.16
CA PRO A 290 5.29 -20.20 1.73
C PRO A 290 5.76 -19.16 2.74
N ALA A 291 4.83 -18.41 3.34
CA ALA A 291 5.13 -17.39 4.34
C ALA A 291 5.72 -17.97 5.66
N PHE A 292 5.52 -19.26 5.91
CA PHE A 292 5.95 -19.96 7.13
C PHE A 292 6.92 -21.11 6.85
N TYR A 293 7.49 -21.17 5.66
CA TYR A 293 8.45 -22.21 5.25
C TYR A 293 9.61 -22.37 6.24
N ARG A 294 10.10 -21.25 6.80
CA ARG A 294 11.20 -21.21 7.77
C ARG A 294 10.74 -21.27 9.23
N ALA A 295 9.48 -21.62 9.48
CA ALA A 295 8.94 -21.65 10.83
C ALA A 295 9.72 -22.65 11.72
N PRO A 296 10.20 -22.21 12.89
CA PRO A 296 11.01 -23.06 13.80
C PRO A 296 10.16 -23.96 14.70
N TYR A 297 8.85 -23.91 14.55
CA TYR A 297 7.90 -24.58 15.44
C TYR A 297 7.21 -25.76 14.75
N ALA A 298 7.10 -26.88 15.45
CA ALA A 298 6.30 -28.04 15.01
C ALA A 298 4.80 -27.76 15.24
N LEU A 299 4.25 -26.80 14.50
CA LEU A 299 2.85 -26.38 14.60
C LEU A 299 2.05 -26.94 13.41
N SER A 300 0.77 -27.25 13.64
CA SER A 300 -0.19 -27.47 12.57
C SER A 300 -0.81 -26.14 12.10
N VAL A 301 -1.29 -26.12 10.87
CA VAL A 301 -2.05 -24.97 10.31
C VAL A 301 -3.23 -24.61 11.21
N ARG A 302 -3.92 -25.61 11.78
CA ARG A 302 -5.00 -25.40 12.75
C ARG A 302 -4.54 -24.61 13.98
N ALA A 303 -3.38 -24.96 14.54
CA ALA A 303 -2.82 -24.27 15.70
C ALA A 303 -2.41 -22.83 15.34
N LEU A 304 -1.83 -22.62 14.14
CA LEU A 304 -1.50 -21.30 13.65
C LEU A 304 -2.75 -20.42 13.48
N LEU A 305 -3.82 -20.93 12.87
CA LEU A 305 -5.11 -20.21 12.71
C LEU A 305 -5.78 -19.91 14.05
N ALA A 306 -5.47 -20.63 15.13
CA ALA A 306 -5.94 -20.30 16.47
C ALA A 306 -5.07 -19.26 17.18
N CYS A 307 -3.74 -19.36 17.09
CA CYS A 307 -2.82 -18.51 17.84
C CYS A 307 -2.57 -17.15 17.18
N ALA A 308 -2.37 -17.12 15.85
CA ALA A 308 -2.03 -15.88 15.13
C ALA A 308 -3.11 -14.78 15.29
N PRO A 309 -4.42 -15.07 15.17
CA PRO A 309 -5.45 -14.07 15.40
C PRO A 309 -5.46 -13.50 16.83
N VAL A 310 -5.16 -14.31 17.85
CA VAL A 310 -5.06 -13.84 19.24
C VAL A 310 -3.89 -12.87 19.41
N CYS A 311 -2.73 -13.18 18.84
CA CYS A 311 -1.57 -12.29 18.86
C CYS A 311 -1.88 -10.95 18.17
N ARG A 312 -2.58 -10.98 17.03
CA ARG A 312 -3.03 -9.76 16.32
C ARG A 312 -4.00 -8.92 17.15
N LEU A 313 -4.95 -9.53 17.84
CA LEU A 313 -5.87 -8.81 18.74
C LEU A 313 -5.12 -8.13 19.88
N LEU A 314 -4.16 -8.82 20.50
CA LEU A 314 -3.33 -8.23 21.57
C LEU A 314 -2.52 -7.03 21.05
N ALA A 315 -1.91 -7.15 19.87
CA ALA A 315 -1.21 -6.04 19.23
C ALA A 315 -2.15 -4.86 18.90
N ALA A 316 -3.37 -5.14 18.41
CA ALA A 316 -4.37 -4.12 18.13
C ALA A 316 -4.82 -3.38 19.41
N TRP A 317 -4.93 -4.08 20.55
CA TRP A 317 -5.21 -3.44 21.84
C TRP A 317 -4.06 -2.53 22.30
N VAL A 318 -2.79 -2.90 22.06
CA VAL A 318 -1.66 -2.01 22.34
C VAL A 318 -1.79 -0.72 21.50
N ILE A 319 -2.08 -0.84 20.21
CA ILE A 319 -2.26 0.32 19.31
C ILE A 319 -3.42 1.19 19.80
N LEU A 320 -4.56 0.58 20.16
CA LEU A 320 -5.71 1.30 20.72
C LEU A 320 -5.32 2.09 21.98
N LEU A 321 -4.54 1.49 22.88
CA LEU A 321 -4.11 2.16 24.11
C LEU A 321 -3.13 3.31 23.84
N VAL A 322 -2.21 3.15 22.88
CA VAL A 322 -1.31 4.24 22.43
C VAL A 322 -2.14 5.42 21.93
N PHE A 323 -3.09 5.18 21.03
CA PHE A 323 -3.96 6.22 20.50
C PHE A 323 -4.85 6.84 21.59
N SER A 324 -5.39 6.01 22.49
CA SER A 324 -6.18 6.47 23.63
C SER A 324 -5.39 7.37 24.59
N ALA A 325 -4.10 7.03 24.84
CA ALA A 325 -3.22 7.84 25.66
C ALA A 325 -2.96 9.21 25.01
N PHE A 326 -2.74 9.28 23.70
CA PHE A 326 -2.60 10.55 22.99
C PHE A 326 -3.91 11.35 22.99
N CYS A 327 -5.05 10.72 22.72
CA CYS A 327 -6.36 11.35 22.76
C CYS A 327 -6.72 11.84 24.17
N ALA A 328 -6.29 11.14 25.20
CA ALA A 328 -6.46 11.57 26.60
C ALA A 328 -5.51 12.72 27.00
N SER A 329 -4.34 12.85 26.38
CA SER A 329 -3.33 13.85 26.74
C SER A 329 -3.40 15.14 25.92
N PHE A 330 -3.77 15.07 24.64
CA PHE A 330 -3.72 16.19 23.71
C PHE A 330 -5.11 16.67 23.26
N SER A 331 -5.22 17.89 22.76
CA SER A 331 -6.44 18.39 22.10
C SER A 331 -6.74 17.60 20.80
N GLY A 332 -7.97 17.58 20.33
CA GLY A 332 -8.42 16.75 19.20
C GLY A 332 -7.49 16.78 17.98
N PRO A 333 -7.17 17.95 17.37
CA PRO A 333 -6.26 18.00 16.22
C PRO A 333 -4.82 17.56 16.55
N LEU A 334 -4.31 17.91 17.74
CA LEU A 334 -2.98 17.50 18.17
C LEU A 334 -2.91 16.00 18.48
N ALA A 335 -3.98 15.43 19.07
CA ALA A 335 -4.10 14.00 19.28
C ALA A 335 -4.09 13.22 17.96
N CYS A 336 -4.83 13.72 16.95
CA CYS A 336 -4.82 13.14 15.61
C CYS A 336 -3.41 13.16 15.01
N ALA A 337 -2.73 14.30 15.06
CA ALA A 337 -1.37 14.41 14.54
C ALA A 337 -0.38 13.51 15.29
N ALA A 338 -0.51 13.38 16.61
CA ALA A 338 0.32 12.48 17.42
C ALA A 338 0.09 11.02 17.10
N CYS A 339 -1.17 10.60 16.91
CA CYS A 339 -1.53 9.24 16.48
C CYS A 339 -0.95 8.92 15.10
N ALA A 340 -1.12 9.84 14.15
CA ALA A 340 -0.59 9.68 12.80
C ALA A 340 0.95 9.66 12.77
N ALA A 341 1.60 10.53 13.57
CA ALA A 341 3.05 10.53 13.72
C ALA A 341 3.57 9.22 14.34
N ALA A 342 2.90 8.69 15.36
CA ALA A 342 3.26 7.40 15.94
C ALA A 342 3.13 6.26 14.94
N ALA A 343 2.06 6.22 14.16
CA ALA A 343 1.87 5.22 13.09
C ALA A 343 2.97 5.36 12.02
N ALA A 344 3.27 6.58 11.58
CA ALA A 344 4.33 6.86 10.60
C ALA A 344 5.71 6.46 11.14
N LEU A 345 6.02 6.73 12.41
CA LEU A 345 7.28 6.31 13.04
C LEU A 345 7.42 4.80 13.10
N CYS A 346 6.34 4.08 13.44
CA CYS A 346 6.34 2.61 13.45
C CYS A 346 6.56 2.03 12.04
N ALA A 347 5.89 2.59 11.03
CA ALA A 347 6.07 2.19 9.63
C ALA A 347 7.48 2.54 9.14
N GLY A 348 7.97 3.76 9.47
CA GLY A 348 9.31 4.24 9.13
C GLY A 348 10.42 3.42 9.75
N ALA A 349 10.31 3.07 11.04
CA ALA A 349 11.28 2.21 11.70
C ALA A 349 11.43 0.86 10.98
N ARG A 350 10.30 0.31 10.49
CA ARG A 350 10.31 -0.95 9.75
C ARG A 350 10.95 -0.82 8.36
N ALA A 351 10.69 0.26 7.64
CA ALA A 351 11.16 0.45 6.26
C ALA A 351 12.62 0.95 6.19
N LEU A 352 13.02 1.83 7.12
CA LEU A 352 14.31 2.53 7.05
C LEU A 352 15.45 1.82 7.79
N LEU A 353 15.14 0.98 8.80
CA LEU A 353 16.19 0.33 9.57
C LEU A 353 16.66 -0.96 8.86
N PRO A 354 17.92 -1.01 8.38
CA PRO A 354 18.48 -2.21 7.79
C PRO A 354 18.70 -3.29 8.85
N GLU A 355 18.72 -4.56 8.45
CA GLU A 355 18.94 -5.71 9.33
C GLU A 355 20.31 -5.69 10.03
N SER A 356 21.30 -5.06 9.43
CA SER A 356 22.65 -4.87 9.98
C SER A 356 22.77 -3.76 11.02
N SER A 357 21.72 -2.95 11.22
CA SER A 357 21.76 -1.81 12.15
C SER A 357 21.75 -2.25 13.61
N ALA A 358 22.52 -1.53 14.46
CA ALA A 358 22.44 -1.66 15.91
C ALA A 358 21.02 -1.37 16.47
N LEU A 359 20.22 -0.60 15.73
CA LEU A 359 18.84 -0.27 16.09
C LEU A 359 17.81 -1.28 15.54
N ARG A 360 18.27 -2.42 14.99
CA ARG A 360 17.41 -3.50 14.46
C ARG A 360 16.27 -3.86 15.42
N LEU A 361 16.54 -3.87 16.72
CA LEU A 361 15.55 -4.19 17.75
C LEU A 361 14.32 -3.28 17.68
N LEU A 362 14.49 -1.97 17.39
CA LEU A 362 13.37 -1.02 17.27
C LEU A 362 12.42 -1.39 16.14
N LYS A 363 12.93 -1.97 15.05
CA LYS A 363 12.11 -2.44 13.91
C LYS A 363 11.08 -3.49 14.35
N TYR A 364 11.48 -4.37 15.28
CA TYR A 364 10.68 -5.51 15.75
C TYR A 364 9.87 -5.21 17.02
N CYS A 365 10.25 -4.18 17.79
CA CYS A 365 9.53 -3.75 18.99
C CYS A 365 8.36 -2.80 18.71
N THR A 366 7.99 -2.57 17.44
CA THR A 366 6.86 -1.71 17.10
C THR A 366 5.54 -2.49 17.13
N PRO A 367 4.43 -1.88 17.59
CA PRO A 367 3.12 -2.53 17.53
C PRO A 367 2.69 -2.92 16.11
N ALA A 368 3.19 -2.24 15.08
CA ALA A 368 2.96 -2.60 13.68
C ALA A 368 3.66 -3.92 13.29
N ALA A 369 4.81 -4.23 13.87
CA ALA A 369 5.48 -5.53 13.65
C ALA A 369 4.72 -6.67 14.35
N TRP A 370 4.10 -6.38 15.50
CA TRP A 370 3.35 -7.37 16.28
C TRP A 370 2.02 -7.78 15.63
N LEU A 371 1.48 -7.01 14.69
CA LEU A 371 0.31 -7.40 13.89
C LEU A 371 0.63 -8.51 12.88
N ARG A 372 1.92 -8.73 12.57
CA ARG A 372 2.36 -9.65 11.53
C ARG A 372 2.68 -11.04 12.08
N PRO A 373 1.80 -12.05 11.86
CA PRO A 373 2.04 -13.41 12.32
C PRO A 373 3.26 -14.06 11.64
N GLU A 374 3.60 -13.66 10.41
CA GLU A 374 4.76 -14.17 9.68
C GLU A 374 6.07 -13.88 10.42
N LEU A 375 6.17 -12.72 11.10
CA LEU A 375 7.35 -12.36 11.87
C LEU A 375 7.44 -13.16 13.20
N LEU A 376 6.28 -13.51 13.76
CA LEU A 376 6.23 -14.21 15.06
C LEU A 376 6.41 -15.72 14.90
N PHE A 377 5.80 -16.29 13.87
CA PHE A 377 5.75 -17.72 13.65
C PHE A 377 6.57 -18.21 12.45
N GLY A 378 6.95 -17.32 11.51
CA GLY A 378 7.60 -17.66 10.25
C GLY A 378 9.11 -17.79 10.34
N ASP A 379 9.78 -16.86 11.03
CA ASP A 379 11.25 -16.84 11.15
C ASP A 379 11.71 -16.95 12.61
N TYR A 380 12.83 -17.64 12.83
CA TYR A 380 13.47 -17.67 14.15
C TYR A 380 14.44 -16.50 14.31
N LEU A 381 13.92 -15.40 14.82
CA LEU A 381 14.69 -14.19 15.05
C LEU A 381 15.23 -14.17 16.49
N LEU A 382 16.54 -13.98 16.63
CA LEU A 382 17.24 -13.84 17.90
C LEU A 382 17.81 -12.44 18.05
N PHE A 383 17.70 -11.90 19.25
CA PHE A 383 18.22 -10.58 19.64
C PHE A 383 19.15 -10.71 20.83
N SER A 384 20.26 -9.96 20.80
CA SER A 384 21.18 -9.87 21.92
C SER A 384 20.84 -8.67 22.82
N PHE A 385 20.85 -8.91 24.13
CA PHE A 385 20.76 -7.85 25.12
C PHE A 385 21.91 -8.07 26.13
N GLY A 386 23.09 -7.56 25.80
CA GLY A 386 24.31 -7.90 26.54
C GLY A 386 24.59 -9.41 26.47
N PRO A 387 24.72 -10.12 27.63
CA PRO A 387 24.97 -11.57 27.66
C PRO A 387 23.72 -12.43 27.40
N LEU A 388 22.53 -11.82 27.38
CA LEU A 388 21.26 -12.52 27.21
C LEU A 388 20.83 -12.52 25.74
N SER A 389 20.33 -13.65 25.26
CA SER A 389 19.73 -13.78 23.94
C SER A 389 18.25 -14.11 24.09
N PHE A 390 17.39 -13.36 23.40
CA PHE A 390 15.94 -13.57 23.39
C PHE A 390 15.46 -13.88 21.98
N SER A 391 14.53 -14.82 21.88
CA SER A 391 13.77 -15.02 20.65
C SER A 391 12.69 -13.94 20.48
N TYR A 392 12.24 -13.72 19.25
CA TYR A 392 11.17 -12.75 18.98
C TYR A 392 9.86 -13.11 19.70
N ALA A 393 9.54 -14.41 19.81
CA ALA A 393 8.38 -14.89 20.56
C ALA A 393 8.46 -14.55 22.05
N GLU A 394 9.64 -14.70 22.67
CA GLU A 394 9.87 -14.32 24.07
C GLU A 394 9.75 -12.81 24.26
N LEU A 395 10.30 -12.02 23.34
CA LEU A 395 10.15 -10.57 23.35
C LEU A 395 8.68 -10.15 23.23
N PHE A 396 7.93 -10.74 22.32
CA PHE A 396 6.50 -10.49 22.15
C PHE A 396 5.75 -10.83 23.44
N GLY A 397 5.99 -12.00 24.01
CA GLY A 397 5.35 -12.48 25.25
C GLY A 397 5.63 -11.60 26.47
N THR A 398 6.76 -10.88 26.51
CA THR A 398 7.10 -9.95 27.60
C THR A 398 6.66 -8.52 27.30
N LEU A 399 6.93 -8.01 26.10
CA LEU A 399 6.68 -6.61 25.74
C LEU A 399 5.21 -6.27 25.60
N VAL A 400 4.38 -7.19 25.09
CA VAL A 400 2.94 -6.90 24.89
C VAL A 400 2.21 -6.73 26.22
N PRO A 401 2.30 -7.62 27.22
CA PRO A 401 1.68 -7.42 28.53
C PRO A 401 2.21 -6.16 29.24
N VAL A 402 3.53 -5.93 29.20
CA VAL A 402 4.13 -4.72 29.79
C VAL A 402 3.62 -3.45 29.12
N SER A 403 3.50 -3.46 27.80
CA SER A 403 2.94 -2.33 27.03
C SER A 403 1.47 -2.10 27.37
N LEU A 404 0.66 -3.15 27.45
CA LEU A 404 -0.76 -3.04 27.82
C LEU A 404 -0.93 -2.44 29.23
N ALA A 405 -0.17 -2.93 30.21
CA ALA A 405 -0.22 -2.42 31.58
C ALA A 405 0.31 -0.98 31.67
N GLY A 406 1.47 -0.70 31.08
CA GLY A 406 2.11 0.62 31.09
C GLY A 406 1.27 1.69 30.41
N LEU A 407 0.72 1.40 29.24
CA LEU A 407 -0.14 2.33 28.49
C LEU A 407 -1.48 2.56 29.19
N ALA A 408 -2.07 1.56 29.84
CA ALA A 408 -3.26 1.73 30.65
C ALA A 408 -3.00 2.71 31.82
N VAL A 409 -1.85 2.62 32.48
CA VAL A 409 -1.43 3.56 33.53
C VAL A 409 -1.19 4.97 32.95
N LEU A 410 -0.44 5.08 31.87
CA LEU A 410 -0.15 6.37 31.21
C LEU A 410 -1.44 7.06 30.73
N GLY A 411 -2.36 6.31 30.10
CA GLY A 411 -3.65 6.85 29.68
C GLY A 411 -4.49 7.34 30.84
N ARG A 412 -4.47 6.64 31.97
CA ARG A 412 -5.14 7.06 33.20
C ARG A 412 -4.53 8.36 33.77
N LEU A 413 -3.20 8.49 33.76
CA LEU A 413 -2.50 9.71 34.18
C LEU A 413 -2.77 10.88 33.21
N GLY A 414 -2.81 10.61 31.91
CA GLY A 414 -3.14 11.58 30.87
C GLY A 414 -4.52 12.19 31.02
N CYS A 415 -5.52 11.41 31.43
CA CYS A 415 -6.87 11.93 31.74
C CYS A 415 -6.86 12.91 32.92
N GLY A 416 -5.92 12.78 33.85
CA GLY A 416 -5.77 13.67 35.01
C GLY A 416 -4.95 14.92 34.72
N SER A 417 -4.15 14.93 33.65
CA SER A 417 -3.30 16.08 33.31
C SER A 417 -4.17 17.28 32.92
N ARG A 418 -3.86 18.44 33.50
CA ARG A 418 -4.40 19.70 33.02
C ARG A 418 -3.99 19.85 31.56
N GLU A 419 -4.91 20.26 30.70
CA GLU A 419 -4.54 20.64 29.35
C GLU A 419 -3.32 21.57 29.42
N PHE A 420 -2.31 21.29 28.61
CA PHE A 420 -1.23 22.21 28.37
C PHE A 420 -1.82 23.40 27.59
N HIS A 421 -2.74 24.12 28.24
CA HIS A 421 -3.06 25.48 27.89
C HIS A 421 -1.81 26.27 28.24
N ARG A 422 -0.93 26.46 27.27
CA ARG A 422 -0.06 27.64 27.34
C ARG A 422 -1.01 28.81 27.59
N PRO A 423 -0.95 29.48 28.75
CA PRO A 423 -1.70 30.71 28.91
C PRO A 423 -1.32 31.54 27.69
N ALA A 424 -2.33 31.90 26.88
CA ALA A 424 -2.06 32.75 25.73
C ALA A 424 -1.25 33.88 26.27
N PRO A 425 -0.03 34.15 25.76
CA PRO A 425 0.77 35.23 26.27
C PRO A 425 -0.14 36.45 26.25
N ARG A 426 -0.45 37.04 27.42
CA ARG A 426 -1.12 38.33 27.53
C ARG A 426 -0.15 39.34 26.92
N LYS A 427 -0.03 39.28 25.58
CA LYS A 427 0.58 40.38 24.85
C LYS A 427 -0.37 41.53 25.07
N ALA A 428 0.08 42.51 25.84
CA ALA A 428 -0.54 43.82 25.87
C ALA A 428 -0.83 44.16 24.40
N VAL A 429 -2.11 44.25 24.07
CA VAL A 429 -2.56 44.65 22.75
C VAL A 429 -2.22 46.12 22.65
N LEU A 430 -1.00 46.43 22.22
CA LEU A 430 -0.74 47.74 21.63
C LEU A 430 -1.74 47.82 20.47
N CYS A 431 -2.74 48.67 20.62
CA CYS A 431 -3.72 49.02 19.58
C CYS A 431 -2.96 49.68 18.40
N ARG A 432 -2.26 48.87 17.64
CA ARG A 432 -1.80 49.25 16.32
C ARG A 432 -3.06 49.39 15.47
N ARG A 433 -3.34 50.59 14.95
CA ARG A 433 -4.41 50.86 13.99
C ARG A 433 -4.38 49.77 12.92
N MET A 434 -5.16 48.69 13.13
CA MET A 434 -5.26 47.57 12.18
C MET A 434 -6.09 48.08 11.00
N ARG A 435 -5.51 48.13 9.82
CA ARG A 435 -6.29 48.10 8.57
C ARG A 435 -7.30 46.95 8.70
N ARG A 436 -8.56 47.21 8.47
CA ARG A 436 -9.65 46.22 8.54
C ARG A 436 -9.22 45.01 7.67
N PRO A 437 -8.92 43.86 8.24
CA PRO A 437 -8.53 42.69 7.42
C PRO A 437 -9.70 42.32 6.55
N SER A 438 -9.47 41.88 5.32
CA SER A 438 -10.51 41.26 4.50
C SER A 438 -11.06 40.01 5.21
N LEU A 439 -12.33 39.67 5.00
CA LEU A 439 -12.93 38.46 5.57
C LEU A 439 -12.12 37.21 5.25
N PHE A 440 -11.59 37.13 4.03
CA PHE A 440 -10.69 36.05 3.62
C PHE A 440 -9.43 35.98 4.51
N ALA A 441 -8.73 37.09 4.70
CA ALA A 441 -7.53 37.16 5.54
C ALA A 441 -7.85 36.84 7.03
N PHE A 442 -9.05 37.16 7.49
CA PHE A 442 -9.51 36.80 8.81
C PHE A 442 -9.72 35.29 8.94
N GLU A 443 -10.37 34.64 7.98
CA GLU A 443 -10.58 33.19 7.94
C GLU A 443 -9.25 32.43 7.85
N VAL A 444 -8.32 32.84 6.99
CA VAL A 444 -6.96 32.29 6.94
C VAL A 444 -6.27 32.39 8.29
N ARG A 445 -6.33 33.58 8.95
CA ARG A 445 -5.70 33.79 10.26
C ARG A 445 -6.35 32.97 11.36
N LYS A 446 -7.67 32.79 11.32
CA LYS A 446 -8.44 31.91 12.23
C LYS A 446 -7.95 30.48 12.06
N LEU A 447 -7.84 30.00 10.83
CA LEU A 447 -7.37 28.67 10.50
C LEU A 447 -5.92 28.44 10.98
N LEU A 448 -5.03 29.38 10.72
CA LEU A 448 -3.63 29.31 11.16
C LEU A 448 -3.45 29.35 12.68
N ARG A 449 -4.31 30.06 13.41
CA ARG A 449 -4.18 30.24 14.86
C ARG A 449 -4.99 29.25 15.69
N SER A 450 -6.17 28.91 15.24
CA SER A 450 -7.09 28.06 15.98
C SER A 450 -6.87 26.57 15.76
N GLN A 451 -6.12 26.21 14.73
CA GLN A 451 -5.83 24.84 14.39
C GLN A 451 -4.33 24.58 14.45
N ASN A 452 -3.95 23.41 14.91
CA ASN A 452 -2.55 23.02 15.00
C ASN A 452 -1.97 22.74 13.60
N ILE A 453 -1.98 23.75 12.70
CA ILE A 453 -1.36 23.63 11.37
C ILE A 453 0.13 23.29 11.50
N ALA A 454 0.80 23.73 12.57
CA ALA A 454 2.15 23.29 12.87
C ALA A 454 2.23 21.74 13.00
N ALA A 455 1.23 21.11 13.61
CA ALA A 455 1.19 19.64 13.71
C ALA A 455 0.96 18.99 12.34
N ALA A 456 0.09 19.57 11.52
CA ALA A 456 -0.13 19.10 10.14
C ALA A 456 1.12 19.26 9.27
N LEU A 457 1.85 20.38 9.42
CA LEU A 457 3.13 20.62 8.73
C LEU A 457 4.24 19.67 9.19
N LEU A 458 4.32 19.38 10.49
CA LEU A 458 5.27 18.39 11.01
C LEU A 458 4.95 16.99 10.50
N LEU A 459 3.68 16.60 10.47
CA LEU A 459 3.25 15.33 9.89
C LEU A 459 3.59 15.25 8.39
N LEU A 460 3.32 16.33 7.65
CA LEU A 460 3.68 16.43 6.24
C LEU A 460 5.20 16.27 6.05
N LEU A 461 6.01 16.98 6.84
CA LEU A 461 7.46 16.90 6.76
C LEU A 461 7.95 15.49 7.07
N ALA A 462 7.45 14.87 8.13
CA ALA A 462 7.80 13.48 8.47
C ALA A 462 7.42 12.49 7.37
N ALA A 463 6.21 12.61 6.81
CA ALA A 463 5.74 11.77 5.71
C ALA A 463 6.57 11.98 4.43
N GLN A 464 6.97 13.22 4.12
CA GLN A 464 7.81 13.52 2.96
C GLN A 464 9.24 13.02 3.11
N LEU A 465 9.83 13.14 4.30
CA LEU A 465 11.14 12.57 4.58
C LEU A 465 11.12 11.05 4.45
N PHE A 466 10.06 10.41 4.95
CA PHE A 466 9.86 8.98 4.77
C PHE A 466 9.70 8.61 3.29
N ALA A 467 8.90 9.34 2.54
CA ALA A 467 8.69 9.12 1.12
C ALA A 467 9.98 9.29 0.31
N CYS A 468 10.78 10.31 0.58
CA CYS A 468 12.07 10.51 -0.07
C CYS A 468 13.02 9.31 0.11
N SER A 469 12.95 8.62 1.25
CA SER A 469 13.74 7.41 1.48
C SER A 469 13.25 6.19 0.67
N MET A 470 11.99 6.19 0.25
CA MET A 470 11.38 5.12 -0.57
C MET A 470 11.61 5.32 -2.07
N PHE A 471 12.02 6.53 -2.50
CA PHE A 471 12.28 6.81 -3.93
C PHE A 471 13.55 6.14 -4.47
N SER A 472 14.40 5.56 -3.63
CA SER A 472 15.60 4.83 -4.04
C SER A 472 15.32 3.37 -4.41
N THR A 473 14.18 3.05 -5.01
CA THR A 473 13.91 1.69 -5.47
C THR A 473 14.90 1.31 -6.56
N ALA A 474 15.67 0.26 -6.30
CA ALA A 474 16.54 -0.33 -7.30
C ALA A 474 15.66 -0.79 -8.48
N ALA A 475 15.90 -0.23 -9.65
CA ALA A 475 15.40 -0.77 -10.90
C ALA A 475 15.91 -2.21 -11.06
N SER A 476 15.15 -3.10 -11.68
CA SER A 476 15.64 -4.43 -12.00
C SER A 476 16.89 -4.32 -12.88
N GLU A 477 17.79 -5.29 -12.79
CA GLU A 477 18.99 -5.27 -13.64
C GLU A 477 18.63 -5.20 -15.14
N GLU A 478 17.54 -5.82 -15.53
CA GLU A 478 16.99 -5.76 -16.88
C GLU A 478 16.59 -4.32 -17.27
N GLU A 479 15.89 -3.60 -16.38
CA GLU A 479 15.49 -2.23 -16.61
C GLU A 479 16.69 -1.28 -16.71
N VAL A 480 17.70 -1.48 -15.87
CA VAL A 480 18.96 -0.71 -15.93
C VAL A 480 19.67 -0.92 -17.27
N ARG A 481 19.74 -2.17 -17.75
CA ARG A 481 20.35 -2.49 -19.06
C ARG A 481 19.56 -1.91 -20.22
N TYR A 482 18.24 -2.05 -20.18
CA TYR A 482 17.34 -1.47 -21.20
C TYR A 482 17.52 0.05 -21.30
N GLU A 483 17.48 0.76 -20.16
CA GLU A 483 17.62 2.22 -20.13
C GLU A 483 19.01 2.69 -20.56
N ALA A 484 20.07 1.95 -20.19
CA ALA A 484 21.43 2.24 -20.65
C ALA A 484 21.54 2.14 -22.18
N ARG A 485 20.98 1.09 -22.78
CA ARG A 485 20.97 0.90 -24.24
C ARG A 485 20.10 1.95 -24.95
N LEU A 486 18.93 2.24 -24.41
CA LEU A 486 18.04 3.28 -24.93
C LEU A 486 18.70 4.67 -24.88
N THR A 487 19.44 4.96 -23.81
CA THR A 487 20.20 6.21 -23.67
C THR A 487 21.31 6.32 -24.69
N ALA A 488 21.97 5.22 -25.05
CA ALA A 488 22.99 5.21 -26.12
C ALA A 488 22.37 5.50 -27.50
N LEU A 489 21.16 5.08 -27.76
CA LEU A 489 20.42 5.29 -29.02
C LEU A 489 19.62 6.58 -29.07
N GLN A 490 19.54 7.35 -27.98
CA GLN A 490 18.66 8.51 -27.85
C GLN A 490 18.70 9.46 -29.04
N GLY A 491 17.56 10.09 -29.34
CA GLY A 491 17.43 11.07 -30.44
C GLY A 491 16.46 10.64 -31.52
N PRO A 492 16.45 11.37 -32.67
CA PRO A 492 15.56 11.05 -33.76
C PRO A 492 15.79 9.62 -34.28
N TYR A 493 14.71 8.99 -34.70
CA TYR A 493 14.76 7.68 -35.34
C TYR A 493 15.56 7.77 -36.64
N THR A 494 16.49 6.82 -36.86
CA THR A 494 17.17 6.59 -38.13
C THR A 494 17.16 5.09 -38.43
N GLU A 495 17.08 4.76 -39.71
CA GLU A 495 17.11 3.35 -40.16
C GLU A 495 18.40 2.65 -39.76
N GLU A 496 19.48 3.40 -39.62
CA GLU A 496 20.79 2.90 -39.20
C GLU A 496 20.76 2.40 -37.73
N LYS A 497 20.18 3.20 -36.82
CA LYS A 497 20.00 2.79 -35.41
C LYS A 497 19.13 1.55 -35.29
N TYR A 498 18.05 1.48 -36.06
CA TYR A 498 17.20 0.30 -36.07
C TYR A 498 17.96 -0.94 -36.55
N ARG A 499 18.74 -0.83 -37.63
CA ARG A 499 19.51 -1.92 -38.18
C ARG A 499 20.58 -2.40 -37.17
N GLN A 500 21.27 -1.48 -36.50
CA GLN A 500 22.24 -1.80 -35.46
C GLN A 500 21.61 -2.68 -34.35
N VAL A 501 20.44 -2.31 -33.83
CA VAL A 501 19.75 -3.11 -32.80
C VAL A 501 19.35 -4.50 -33.33
N ALA A 502 18.87 -4.57 -34.57
CA ALA A 502 18.49 -5.83 -35.20
C ALA A 502 19.68 -6.75 -35.41
N GLU A 503 20.82 -6.22 -35.84
CA GLU A 503 22.06 -6.97 -36.02
C GLU A 503 22.63 -7.48 -34.68
N GLU A 504 22.64 -6.64 -33.63
CA GLU A 504 23.04 -7.07 -32.28
C GLU A 504 22.13 -8.17 -31.73
N LEU A 505 20.85 -8.08 -31.95
CA LEU A 505 19.87 -9.11 -31.52
C LEU A 505 20.10 -10.42 -32.27
N ALA A 506 20.35 -10.37 -33.59
CA ALA A 506 20.68 -11.55 -34.40
C ALA A 506 21.98 -12.23 -33.94
N GLN A 507 23.00 -11.45 -33.59
CA GLN A 507 24.23 -11.97 -33.02
C GLN A 507 24.02 -12.70 -31.69
N LEU A 508 23.17 -12.15 -30.80
CA LEU A 508 22.85 -12.82 -29.54
C LEU A 508 22.06 -14.12 -29.72
N GLN A 509 21.20 -14.18 -30.74
CA GLN A 509 20.51 -15.41 -31.09
C GLN A 509 21.46 -16.49 -31.60
N GLN A 510 22.47 -16.12 -32.39
CA GLN A 510 23.54 -17.05 -32.82
C GLN A 510 24.38 -17.53 -31.63
N LEU A 511 24.75 -16.62 -30.70
CA LEU A 511 25.47 -16.98 -29.49
C LEU A 511 24.69 -17.92 -28.57
N GLU A 512 23.39 -17.80 -28.53
CA GLU A 512 22.52 -18.71 -27.77
C GLU A 512 22.52 -20.11 -28.37
N ALA A 513 22.46 -20.22 -29.69
CA ALA A 513 22.57 -21.50 -30.40
C ALA A 513 23.94 -22.15 -30.19
N GLU A 514 25.04 -21.36 -30.17
CA GLU A 514 26.36 -21.85 -29.85
C GLU A 514 26.51 -22.34 -28.40
N LEU A 515 25.86 -21.65 -27.44
CA LEU A 515 25.86 -22.04 -26.02
C LEU A 515 25.18 -23.40 -25.81
N ALA A 516 24.09 -23.67 -26.53
CA ALA A 516 23.39 -24.93 -26.45
C ALA A 516 24.27 -26.14 -26.87
N GLN A 517 25.32 -25.92 -27.64
CA GLN A 517 26.25 -26.96 -28.14
C GLN A 517 27.53 -27.10 -27.28
N LYS A 518 27.82 -26.20 -26.35
CA LYS A 518 29.06 -26.18 -25.56
C LYS A 518 28.89 -26.74 -24.15
N PRO A 519 29.84 -27.57 -23.66
CA PRO A 519 29.84 -28.05 -22.29
C PRO A 519 30.07 -26.90 -21.28
N GLN A 520 29.59 -27.09 -20.05
CA GLN A 520 29.77 -26.10 -18.97
C GLN A 520 31.24 -25.78 -18.67
N GLY A 521 31.62 -24.50 -18.74
CA GLY A 521 32.98 -24.00 -18.50
C GLY A 521 33.01 -22.46 -18.37
N ALA A 522 34.21 -21.90 -18.15
CA ALA A 522 34.37 -20.44 -18.01
C ALA A 522 33.92 -19.65 -19.25
N GLU A 523 34.04 -20.22 -20.44
CA GLU A 523 33.56 -19.62 -21.69
C GLU A 523 32.03 -19.59 -21.75
N SER A 524 31.35 -20.63 -21.24
CA SER A 524 29.88 -20.66 -21.18
C SER A 524 29.33 -19.60 -20.22
N PHE A 525 30.03 -19.28 -19.13
CA PHE A 525 29.68 -18.22 -18.21
C PHE A 525 29.73 -16.83 -18.86
N ALA A 526 30.79 -16.56 -19.62
CA ALA A 526 30.93 -15.29 -20.37
C ALA A 526 29.83 -15.10 -21.42
N LEU A 527 29.44 -16.19 -22.10
CA LEU A 527 28.32 -16.21 -23.05
C LEU A 527 26.98 -15.99 -22.35
N GLN A 528 26.74 -16.65 -21.20
CA GLN A 528 25.54 -16.44 -20.38
C GLN A 528 25.42 -14.98 -19.92
N LEU A 529 26.51 -14.34 -19.54
CA LEU A 529 26.53 -12.93 -19.15
C LEU A 529 26.10 -12.01 -20.32
N ARG A 530 26.54 -12.30 -21.54
CA ARG A 530 26.10 -11.57 -22.74
C ARG A 530 24.62 -11.81 -23.08
N LEU A 531 24.12 -13.05 -22.90
CA LEU A 531 22.75 -13.39 -23.15
C LEU A 531 21.76 -12.69 -22.18
N GLN A 532 22.24 -12.22 -21.04
CA GLN A 532 21.41 -11.39 -20.15
C GLN A 532 21.00 -10.04 -20.76
N GLU A 533 21.61 -9.59 -21.85
CA GLU A 533 21.21 -8.39 -22.59
C GLU A 533 20.07 -8.65 -23.58
N LYS A 534 19.79 -9.91 -23.92
CA LYS A 534 18.78 -10.30 -24.92
C LYS A 534 17.38 -9.72 -24.64
N PRO A 535 16.81 -9.79 -23.42
CA PRO A 535 15.48 -9.22 -23.14
C PRO A 535 15.43 -7.71 -23.40
N ALA A 536 16.47 -6.97 -23.01
CA ALA A 536 16.56 -5.53 -23.24
C ALA A 536 16.60 -5.18 -24.72
N LEU A 537 17.39 -5.95 -25.53
CA LEU A 537 17.46 -5.75 -26.97
C LEU A 537 16.18 -6.15 -27.70
N GLN A 538 15.47 -7.18 -27.24
CA GLN A 538 14.14 -7.54 -27.76
C GLN A 538 13.13 -6.41 -27.57
N ARG A 539 13.08 -5.80 -26.38
CA ARG A 539 12.23 -4.62 -26.11
C ARG A 539 12.61 -3.42 -26.98
N LEU A 540 13.92 -3.20 -27.20
CA LEU A 540 14.39 -2.13 -28.09
C LEU A 540 14.06 -2.38 -29.57
N ALA A 541 14.14 -3.61 -30.03
CA ALA A 541 13.74 -3.98 -31.39
C ALA A 541 12.24 -3.75 -31.62
N ALA A 542 11.41 -4.18 -30.66
CA ALA A 542 9.96 -3.94 -30.70
C ALA A 542 9.63 -2.44 -30.72
N LEU A 543 10.32 -1.63 -29.89
CA LEU A 543 10.20 -0.18 -29.92
C LEU A 543 10.61 0.37 -31.30
N GLY A 544 11.76 -0.09 -31.84
CA GLY A 544 12.26 0.29 -33.14
C GLY A 544 11.26 0.02 -34.27
N GLU A 545 10.56 -1.11 -34.25
CA GLU A 545 9.49 -1.41 -35.23
C GLU A 545 8.33 -0.42 -35.15
N THR A 546 7.90 -0.07 -33.94
CA THR A 546 6.83 0.93 -33.77
C THR A 546 7.25 2.31 -34.25
N LEU A 547 8.49 2.73 -33.96
CA LEU A 547 9.04 4.02 -34.43
C LEU A 547 9.22 4.01 -35.95
N ARG A 548 9.67 2.91 -36.54
CA ARG A 548 9.79 2.71 -37.99
C ARG A 548 8.46 2.87 -38.69
N ALA A 549 7.42 2.21 -38.19
CA ALA A 549 6.08 2.30 -38.75
C ALA A 549 5.52 3.73 -38.69
N ARG A 550 5.90 4.54 -37.70
CA ARG A 550 5.55 5.96 -37.58
C ARG A 550 6.33 6.82 -38.56
N ALA A 551 7.66 6.62 -38.65
CA ALA A 551 8.50 7.35 -39.58
C ALA A 551 8.07 7.13 -41.03
N GLN A 552 7.67 5.90 -41.40
CA GLN A 552 7.11 5.57 -42.71
C GLN A 552 5.80 6.30 -43.01
N ARG A 553 5.04 6.67 -41.98
CA ARG A 553 3.82 7.51 -42.11
C ARG A 553 4.11 9.02 -42.13
N GLY A 554 5.39 9.42 -42.22
CA GLY A 554 5.82 10.82 -42.25
C GLY A 554 5.69 11.53 -40.89
N ARG A 555 5.63 10.78 -39.76
CA ARG A 555 5.53 11.33 -38.41
C ARG A 555 6.88 11.39 -37.74
N PRO A 556 7.16 12.44 -36.93
CA PRO A 556 8.38 12.45 -36.13
C PRO A 556 8.40 11.27 -35.16
N ALA A 557 9.53 10.60 -35.05
CA ALA A 557 9.75 9.46 -34.17
C ALA A 557 11.11 9.60 -33.47
N TYR A 558 11.17 9.33 -32.16
CA TYR A 558 12.35 9.51 -31.34
C TYR A 558 12.57 8.32 -30.42
N TYR A 559 13.84 7.93 -30.25
CA TYR A 559 14.29 7.09 -29.15
C TYR A 559 14.42 7.99 -27.90
N VAL A 560 13.50 7.85 -26.95
CA VAL A 560 13.45 8.68 -25.74
C VAL A 560 13.78 7.81 -24.52
N PRO A 561 14.82 8.16 -23.71
CA PRO A 561 15.03 7.53 -22.42
C PRO A 561 13.77 7.61 -21.55
N ALA A 562 13.25 6.45 -21.14
CA ALA A 562 11.90 6.33 -20.62
C ALA A 562 11.81 6.51 -19.11
N ALA A 563 12.85 6.13 -18.34
CA ALA A 563 12.81 5.99 -16.88
C ALA A 563 12.29 7.24 -16.15
N GLY A 564 12.77 8.43 -16.52
CA GLY A 564 12.31 9.69 -15.91
C GLY A 564 10.85 9.97 -16.20
N TYR A 565 10.39 9.71 -17.42
CA TYR A 565 9.00 9.95 -17.84
C TYR A 565 8.05 8.93 -17.22
N ILE A 566 8.40 7.64 -17.20
CA ILE A 566 7.60 6.58 -16.59
C ILE A 566 7.34 6.89 -15.12
N ARG A 567 8.37 7.28 -14.37
CA ARG A 567 8.23 7.68 -12.96
C ARG A 567 7.43 8.95 -12.78
N ALA A 568 7.68 9.98 -13.59
CA ALA A 568 6.95 11.25 -13.50
C ALA A 568 5.46 11.13 -13.84
N LEU A 569 5.12 10.19 -14.71
CA LEU A 569 3.76 9.86 -15.11
C LEU A 569 3.07 8.85 -14.17
N GLY A 570 3.81 8.20 -13.27
CA GLY A 570 3.27 7.33 -12.24
C GLY A 570 3.06 5.87 -12.66
N PHE A 571 3.71 5.39 -13.73
CA PHE A 571 3.56 4.00 -14.20
C PHE A 571 4.20 2.96 -13.29
N GLU A 572 5.31 3.29 -12.61
CA GLU A 572 6.00 2.36 -11.71
C GLU A 572 5.39 2.24 -10.31
N GLN A 573 4.41 3.06 -9.99
CA GLN A 573 3.81 3.04 -8.65
C GLN A 573 2.80 1.91 -8.50
N VAL A 574 3.26 0.68 -8.56
CA VAL A 574 2.47 -0.54 -8.25
C VAL A 574 2.24 -0.69 -6.73
N GLY A 575 2.85 0.15 -5.90
CA GLY A 575 2.66 0.14 -4.44
C GLY A 575 2.05 1.43 -3.94
N LEU A 576 1.29 1.35 -2.88
CA LEU A 576 0.79 2.41 -2.02
C LEU A 576 0.80 3.82 -2.66
N ARG A 577 -0.29 4.20 -3.27
CA ARG A 577 -0.58 5.58 -3.68
C ARG A 577 -0.74 6.45 -2.42
N TYR A 578 0.34 6.57 -1.64
CA TYR A 578 0.34 7.24 -0.34
C TYR A 578 0.04 8.74 -0.46
N GLN A 579 0.45 9.38 -1.56
CA GLN A 579 0.29 10.82 -1.75
C GLN A 579 -1.17 11.27 -1.74
N PRO A 580 -2.11 10.65 -2.51
CA PRO A 580 -3.52 10.98 -2.41
C PRO A 580 -4.10 10.73 -1.03
N ALA A 581 -3.71 9.63 -0.36
CA ALA A 581 -4.16 9.33 0.98
C ALA A 581 -3.63 10.35 2.02
N LEU A 582 -2.33 10.68 1.93
CA LEU A 582 -1.72 11.72 2.76
C LEU A 582 -2.41 13.08 2.55
N PHE A 583 -2.62 13.48 1.29
CA PHE A 583 -3.32 14.70 0.95
C PHE A 583 -4.73 14.74 1.56
N ALA A 584 -5.50 13.64 1.43
CA ALA A 584 -6.85 13.56 1.95
C ALA A 584 -6.89 13.70 3.48
N VAL A 585 -5.99 13.06 4.20
CA VAL A 585 -5.88 13.15 5.67
C VAL A 585 -5.46 14.57 6.09
N LEU A 586 -4.47 15.16 5.43
CA LEU A 586 -4.00 16.52 5.74
C LEU A 586 -5.09 17.56 5.46
N LEU A 587 -5.82 17.41 4.37
CA LEU A 587 -6.93 18.31 4.02
C LEU A 587 -8.08 18.16 5.02
N ALA A 588 -8.45 16.94 5.42
CA ALA A 588 -9.45 16.70 6.45
C ALA A 588 -9.03 17.35 7.79
N LEU A 589 -7.76 17.23 8.18
CA LEU A 589 -7.21 17.87 9.37
C LEU A 589 -7.27 19.41 9.26
N ALA A 590 -6.86 19.97 8.14
CA ALA A 590 -6.84 21.42 7.91
C ALA A 590 -8.24 22.04 7.89
N LEU A 591 -9.21 21.40 7.22
CA LEU A 591 -10.56 21.93 7.07
C LEU A 591 -11.50 21.60 8.24
N SER A 592 -11.16 20.65 9.13
CA SER A 592 -12.02 20.20 10.22
C SER A 592 -12.54 21.32 11.14
N GLY A 593 -11.83 22.41 11.25
CA GLY A 593 -12.23 23.55 12.09
C GLY A 593 -12.86 24.71 11.33
N LEU A 594 -13.00 24.65 10.01
CA LEU A 594 -13.43 25.80 9.23
C LEU A 594 -14.80 26.35 9.66
N PHE A 595 -15.76 25.46 9.95
CA PHE A 595 -17.08 25.81 10.50
C PHE A 595 -17.23 25.39 11.96
N ALA A 596 -16.63 24.26 12.35
CA ALA A 596 -16.82 23.68 13.68
C ALA A 596 -16.33 24.58 14.82
N VAL A 597 -15.28 25.41 14.60
CA VAL A 597 -14.81 26.39 15.58
C VAL A 597 -15.90 27.40 15.94
N GLU A 598 -16.71 27.84 14.99
CA GLU A 598 -17.80 28.79 15.20
C GLU A 598 -18.94 28.16 16.00
N HIS A 599 -19.25 26.90 15.70
CA HIS A 599 -20.24 26.15 16.49
C HIS A 599 -19.78 25.90 17.94
N GLU A 600 -18.52 25.45 18.11
CA GLU A 600 -17.95 25.17 19.43
C GLU A 600 -17.79 26.43 20.30
N SER A 601 -17.47 27.58 19.69
CA SER A 601 -17.30 28.86 20.39
C SER A 601 -18.57 29.68 20.57
N GLY A 602 -19.69 29.23 19.98
CA GLY A 602 -20.95 29.98 19.97
C GLY A 602 -20.99 31.18 19.01
N LEU A 603 -19.93 31.44 18.27
CA LEU A 603 -19.85 32.54 17.28
C LEU A 603 -20.89 32.37 16.17
N PHE A 604 -21.27 31.14 15.84
CA PHE A 604 -22.32 30.85 14.86
C PHE A 604 -23.67 31.50 15.21
N GLN A 605 -23.97 31.66 16.52
CA GLN A 605 -25.17 32.35 16.98
C GLN A 605 -25.10 33.86 16.67
N LEU A 606 -23.90 34.46 16.80
CA LEU A 606 -23.67 35.85 16.46
C LEU A 606 -23.72 36.06 14.95
N ASP A 607 -23.16 35.13 14.19
CA ASP A 607 -23.22 35.18 12.71
C ASP A 607 -24.66 35.23 12.19
N LYS A 608 -25.60 34.53 12.84
CA LYS A 608 -27.05 34.57 12.49
C LYS A 608 -27.65 35.98 12.64
N THR A 609 -27.10 36.80 13.53
CA THR A 609 -27.65 38.16 13.79
C THR A 609 -27.08 39.23 12.84
N LEU A 610 -26.07 38.89 12.05
CA LEU A 610 -25.41 39.84 11.15
C LEU A 610 -26.18 39.98 9.81
N PRO A 611 -26.47 41.23 9.36
CA PRO A 611 -27.18 41.44 8.09
C PRO A 611 -26.48 40.89 6.84
N ARG A 612 -25.16 40.64 6.95
CA ARG A 612 -24.30 40.09 5.90
C ARG A 612 -23.91 38.62 6.11
N ALA A 613 -24.58 37.92 7.04
CA ALA A 613 -24.27 36.52 7.36
C ALA A 613 -24.60 35.52 6.24
N THR A 614 -25.24 36.00 5.18
CA THR A 614 -25.63 35.20 4.00
C THR A 614 -24.39 34.75 3.17
N SER A 615 -24.43 34.86 1.89
CA SER A 615 -23.34 34.53 0.94
C SER A 615 -22.01 35.24 1.24
N GLY A 616 -22.06 36.42 1.90
CA GLY A 616 -20.86 37.18 2.26
C GLY A 616 -19.89 36.52 3.22
N LEU A 617 -20.34 35.57 4.06
CA LEU A 617 -19.47 34.76 4.93
C LEU A 617 -19.11 33.41 4.32
N TYR A 618 -19.96 32.87 3.47
CA TYR A 618 -19.78 31.57 2.83
C TYR A 618 -18.61 31.58 1.83
N TRP A 619 -18.61 32.51 0.86
CA TRP A 619 -17.62 32.55 -0.22
C TRP A 619 -16.16 32.78 0.25
N PRO A 620 -15.87 33.63 1.24
CA PRO A 620 -14.53 33.68 1.84
C PRO A 620 -14.06 32.34 2.40
N LYS A 621 -14.95 31.53 3.02
CA LYS A 621 -14.62 30.20 3.54
C LYS A 621 -14.36 29.19 2.40
N ALA A 622 -15.17 29.25 1.35
CA ALA A 622 -14.93 28.46 0.13
C ALA A 622 -13.60 28.83 -0.55
N GLY A 623 -13.30 30.14 -0.61
CA GLY A 623 -12.00 30.63 -1.11
C GLY A 623 -10.81 30.14 -0.28
N VAL A 624 -10.94 30.11 1.06
CA VAL A 624 -9.93 29.53 1.97
C VAL A 624 -9.78 28.02 1.74
N CYS A 625 -10.89 27.29 1.55
CA CYS A 625 -10.84 25.87 1.20
C CYS A 625 -10.02 25.65 -0.08
N CYS A 626 -10.28 26.41 -1.15
CA CYS A 626 -9.54 26.33 -2.40
C CYS A 626 -8.06 26.67 -2.23
N ALA A 627 -7.73 27.71 -1.46
CA ALA A 627 -6.34 28.11 -1.20
C ALA A 627 -5.56 27.08 -0.41
N VAL A 628 -6.19 26.48 0.61
CA VAL A 628 -5.58 25.40 1.42
C VAL A 628 -5.40 24.15 0.58
N THR A 629 -6.38 23.80 -0.27
CA THR A 629 -6.29 22.68 -1.20
C THR A 629 -5.10 22.83 -2.12
N LEU A 630 -4.94 23.99 -2.75
CA LEU A 630 -3.81 24.27 -3.65
C LEU A 630 -2.46 24.22 -2.88
N ALA A 631 -2.39 24.84 -1.71
CA ALA A 631 -1.17 24.84 -0.90
C ALA A 631 -0.77 23.43 -0.46
N LEU A 632 -1.70 22.61 0.00
CA LEU A 632 -1.45 21.22 0.39
C LEU A 632 -1.15 20.34 -0.83
N HIS A 633 -1.82 20.56 -1.96
CA HIS A 633 -1.52 19.86 -3.20
C HIS A 633 -0.05 20.09 -3.59
N LEU A 634 0.38 21.34 -3.64
CA LEU A 634 1.78 21.68 -3.92
C LEU A 634 2.72 21.06 -2.89
N ALA A 635 2.41 21.16 -1.60
CA ALA A 635 3.26 20.62 -0.54
C ALA A 635 3.43 19.08 -0.59
N VAL A 636 2.42 18.35 -1.06
CA VAL A 636 2.47 16.88 -1.18
C VAL A 636 3.20 16.43 -2.45
N TRP A 637 2.95 17.06 -3.61
CA TRP A 637 3.48 16.58 -4.89
C TRP A 637 4.75 17.31 -5.38
N LEU A 638 5.05 18.51 -4.86
CA LEU A 638 6.24 19.27 -5.28
C LEU A 638 7.56 18.56 -4.89
N PRO A 639 7.72 17.96 -3.70
CA PRO A 639 8.95 17.27 -3.34
C PRO A 639 9.28 16.10 -4.28
N GLU A 640 8.27 15.32 -4.71
CA GLU A 640 8.45 14.30 -5.72
C GLU A 640 8.94 14.89 -7.05
N GLY A 641 8.31 15.99 -7.50
CA GLY A 641 8.72 16.68 -8.71
C GLY A 641 10.17 17.17 -8.63
N ILE A 642 10.56 17.80 -7.52
CA ILE A 642 11.94 18.26 -7.31
C ILE A 642 12.92 17.06 -7.35
N TYR A 643 12.59 15.96 -6.66
CA TYR A 643 13.41 14.75 -6.67
C TYR A 643 13.59 14.20 -8.09
N LEU A 644 12.49 14.04 -8.83
CA LEU A 644 12.52 13.53 -10.20
C LEU A 644 13.38 14.41 -11.13
N PHE A 645 13.18 15.72 -11.09
CA PHE A 645 13.96 16.65 -11.91
C PHE A 645 15.44 16.76 -11.48
N SER A 646 15.78 16.41 -10.25
CA SER A 646 17.18 16.40 -9.79
C SER A 646 17.94 15.10 -10.12
N HIS A 647 17.22 13.96 -10.21
CA HIS A 647 17.84 12.64 -10.39
C HIS A 647 17.72 12.11 -11.82
N TYR A 648 16.66 12.51 -12.54
CA TYR A 648 16.42 12.04 -13.92
C TYR A 648 16.58 13.17 -14.92
N ARG A 649 17.09 12.82 -16.10
CA ARG A 649 17.09 13.72 -17.25
C ARG A 649 15.79 13.53 -18.03
N PHE A 650 15.25 14.61 -18.54
CA PHE A 650 14.05 14.64 -19.38
C PHE A 650 14.41 15.18 -20.77
N PRO A 651 15.16 14.40 -21.59
CA PRO A 651 15.52 14.83 -22.92
C PRO A 651 14.31 14.76 -23.85
N TYR A 652 14.34 15.55 -24.91
CA TYR A 652 13.32 15.54 -25.98
C TYR A 652 11.88 15.80 -25.49
N LEU A 653 11.68 16.77 -24.61
CA LEU A 653 10.37 17.16 -24.07
C LEU A 653 9.30 17.47 -25.15
N CYS A 654 9.75 17.89 -26.35
CA CYS A 654 8.86 18.17 -27.50
C CYS A 654 8.59 16.92 -28.35
N ALA A 655 9.21 15.77 -28.06
CA ALA A 655 8.91 14.52 -28.76
C ALA A 655 7.46 14.09 -28.53
N PRO A 656 6.84 13.37 -29.48
CA PRO A 656 5.49 12.85 -29.31
C PRO A 656 5.42 11.90 -28.11
N ALA A 657 4.41 12.09 -27.25
CA ALA A 657 4.21 11.22 -26.06
C ALA A 657 4.06 9.74 -26.47
N ALA A 658 3.46 9.49 -27.61
CA ALA A 658 3.26 8.17 -28.15
C ALA A 658 4.56 7.44 -28.58
N ASP A 659 5.72 8.09 -28.57
CA ASP A 659 7.04 7.42 -28.78
C ASP A 659 7.47 6.59 -27.56
N LEU A 660 6.86 6.83 -26.39
CA LEU A 660 6.99 5.94 -25.25
C LEU A 660 6.01 4.77 -25.41
N PRO A 661 6.46 3.51 -25.27
CA PRO A 661 5.58 2.32 -25.37
C PRO A 661 4.37 2.39 -24.44
N GLU A 662 4.59 2.88 -23.22
CA GLU A 662 3.59 3.03 -22.18
C GLU A 662 2.51 4.07 -22.55
N LEU A 663 2.82 5.01 -23.44
CA LEU A 663 1.93 6.07 -23.93
C LEU A 663 1.49 5.86 -25.38
N ALA A 664 1.60 4.66 -25.92
CA ALA A 664 1.21 4.38 -27.32
C ALA A 664 -0.23 4.79 -27.66
N GLY A 665 -1.13 4.79 -26.66
CA GLY A 665 -2.52 5.26 -26.76
C GLY A 665 -2.74 6.76 -26.59
N ALA A 666 -1.68 7.55 -26.36
CA ALA A 666 -1.81 9.00 -26.17
C ALA A 666 -2.37 9.69 -27.45
N PRO A 667 -3.10 10.83 -27.29
CA PRO A 667 -3.60 11.60 -28.41
C PRO A 667 -2.50 11.95 -29.40
N GLN A 668 -2.81 11.82 -30.69
CA GLN A 668 -1.84 12.07 -31.76
C GLN A 668 -1.36 13.52 -31.72
N GLY A 669 -0.02 13.71 -31.69
CA GLY A 669 0.59 15.03 -31.64
C GLY A 669 0.78 15.63 -30.25
N MET A 670 0.38 14.94 -29.18
CA MET A 670 0.65 15.38 -27.81
C MET A 670 2.15 15.30 -27.52
N PRO A 671 2.84 16.40 -27.15
CA PRO A 671 4.24 16.35 -26.76
C PRO A 671 4.40 15.79 -25.34
N LEU A 672 5.58 15.26 -24.99
CA LEU A 672 5.87 14.71 -23.67
C LEU A 672 5.66 15.71 -22.53
N TRP A 673 6.05 17.00 -22.72
CA TRP A 673 5.75 18.03 -21.71
C TRP A 673 4.24 18.22 -21.50
N GLY A 674 3.45 18.06 -22.57
CA GLY A 674 1.98 18.12 -22.51
C GLY A 674 1.40 16.97 -21.71
N ALA A 675 1.95 15.77 -21.85
CA ALA A 675 1.57 14.59 -21.05
C ALA A 675 1.88 14.81 -19.56
N LEU A 676 3.07 15.31 -19.23
CA LEU A 676 3.45 15.65 -17.84
C LEU A 676 2.51 16.70 -17.24
N LEU A 677 2.18 17.74 -17.99
CA LEU A 677 1.25 18.78 -17.55
C LEU A 677 -0.16 18.23 -17.35
N ALA A 678 -0.63 17.39 -18.28
CA ALA A 678 -1.95 16.77 -18.19
C ALA A 678 -2.11 15.95 -16.91
N VAL A 679 -1.11 15.13 -16.53
CA VAL A 679 -1.12 14.37 -15.28
C VAL A 679 -1.24 15.30 -14.07
N ARG A 680 -0.49 16.41 -14.04
CA ARG A 680 -0.56 17.38 -12.93
C ARG A 680 -1.93 18.08 -12.86
N CYS A 681 -2.51 18.44 -13.99
CA CYS A 681 -3.86 19.03 -14.06
C CYS A 681 -4.93 18.03 -13.56
N VAL A 682 -4.84 16.77 -13.97
CA VAL A 682 -5.78 15.71 -13.54
C VAL A 682 -5.72 15.50 -12.02
N ARG A 683 -4.52 15.38 -11.46
CA ARG A 683 -4.31 15.28 -10.00
C ARG A 683 -4.94 16.47 -9.27
N LEU A 684 -4.77 17.68 -9.80
CA LEU A 684 -5.33 18.89 -9.21
C LEU A 684 -6.86 18.90 -9.29
N CYS A 685 -7.45 18.49 -10.40
CA CYS A 685 -8.92 18.37 -10.56
C CYS A 685 -9.51 17.42 -9.52
N GLY A 686 -8.91 16.23 -9.35
CA GLY A 686 -9.32 15.27 -8.32
C GLY A 686 -9.20 15.85 -6.91
N SER A 687 -8.12 16.57 -6.62
CA SER A 687 -7.91 17.22 -5.33
C SER A 687 -8.97 18.28 -5.03
N PHE A 688 -9.38 19.09 -6.01
CA PHE A 688 -10.45 20.08 -5.83
C PHE A 688 -11.83 19.44 -5.67
N CYS A 689 -12.13 18.36 -6.37
CA CYS A 689 -13.39 17.64 -6.19
C CYS A 689 -13.47 17.03 -4.78
N PHE A 690 -12.40 16.40 -4.31
CA PHE A 690 -12.33 15.90 -2.93
C PHE A 690 -12.49 17.02 -1.90
N ALA A 691 -11.87 18.18 -2.14
CA ALA A 691 -12.00 19.34 -1.26
C ALA A 691 -13.44 19.86 -1.18
N ALA A 692 -14.17 19.88 -2.31
CA ALA A 692 -15.58 20.28 -2.35
C ALA A 692 -16.47 19.31 -1.57
N LEU A 693 -16.25 17.99 -1.72
CA LEU A 693 -16.94 16.96 -0.94
C LEU A 693 -16.69 17.13 0.56
N LEU A 694 -15.42 17.33 0.93
CA LEU A 694 -15.02 17.54 2.31
C LEU A 694 -15.60 18.83 2.88
N PHE A 695 -15.60 19.91 2.11
CA PHE A 695 -16.19 21.19 2.51
C PHE A 695 -17.69 21.07 2.79
N ALA A 696 -18.44 20.37 1.92
CA ALA A 696 -19.86 20.08 2.13
C ALA A 696 -20.11 19.25 3.41
N LEU A 697 -19.22 18.30 3.70
CA LEU A 697 -19.32 17.46 4.89
C LEU A 697 -19.01 18.24 6.17
N VAL A 698 -17.95 19.08 6.15
CA VAL A 698 -17.53 19.90 7.30
C VAL A 698 -18.58 20.97 7.62
N LEU A 699 -19.29 21.49 6.63
CA LEU A 699 -20.38 22.44 6.80
C LEU A 699 -21.49 21.92 7.74
N HIS A 700 -21.77 20.62 7.71
CA HIS A 700 -22.80 19.98 8.54
C HIS A 700 -22.29 19.55 9.92
N SER A 701 -20.99 19.63 10.16
CA SER A 701 -20.35 19.14 11.37
C SER A 701 -20.35 20.20 12.48
N ARG A 702 -20.86 19.86 13.66
CA ARG A 702 -20.93 20.76 14.82
C ARG A 702 -19.65 20.75 15.68
N SER A 703 -18.79 19.74 15.55
CA SER A 703 -17.54 19.63 16.30
C SER A 703 -16.37 19.32 15.38
N ARG A 704 -15.15 19.77 15.76
CA ARG A 704 -13.93 19.50 15.01
C ARG A 704 -13.63 18.01 14.88
N VAL A 705 -13.94 17.25 15.94
CA VAL A 705 -13.71 15.80 15.95
C VAL A 705 -14.66 15.11 14.96
N SER A 706 -15.94 15.48 14.94
CA SER A 706 -16.88 14.90 13.97
C SER A 706 -16.55 15.29 12.53
N ALA A 707 -16.10 16.53 12.30
CA ALA A 707 -15.65 16.98 10.99
C ALA A 707 -14.42 16.18 10.50
N LEU A 708 -13.43 15.99 11.39
CA LEU A 708 -12.23 15.23 11.09
C LEU A 708 -12.55 13.75 10.82
N LEU A 709 -13.30 13.11 11.69
CA LEU A 709 -13.70 11.71 11.54
C LEU A 709 -14.52 11.48 10.27
N GLY A 710 -15.46 12.38 10.00
CA GLY A 710 -16.24 12.35 8.75
C GLY A 710 -15.36 12.52 7.52
N GLY A 711 -14.38 13.43 7.57
CA GLY A 711 -13.44 13.66 6.47
C GLY A 711 -12.50 12.49 6.20
N VAL A 712 -11.91 11.92 7.24
CA VAL A 712 -11.06 10.73 7.12
C VAL A 712 -11.89 9.51 6.68
N GLY A 713 -13.14 9.41 7.18
CA GLY A 713 -14.06 8.36 6.78
C GLY A 713 -14.47 8.44 5.31
N ALA A 714 -14.78 9.65 4.83
CA ALA A 714 -15.07 9.87 3.42
C ALA A 714 -13.86 9.51 2.53
N ALA A 715 -12.65 9.89 2.95
CA ALA A 715 -11.42 9.50 2.27
C ALA A 715 -11.27 7.98 2.21
N ALA A 716 -11.34 7.29 3.35
CA ALA A 716 -11.22 5.84 3.42
C ALA A 716 -12.28 5.12 2.58
N GLY A 717 -13.53 5.59 2.62
CA GLY A 717 -14.63 5.04 1.82
C GLY A 717 -14.40 5.20 0.32
N LEU A 718 -13.90 6.35 -0.15
CA LEU A 718 -13.58 6.60 -1.55
C LEU A 718 -12.40 5.72 -2.02
N PHE A 719 -11.37 5.54 -1.17
CA PHE A 719 -10.24 4.65 -1.49
C PHE A 719 -10.69 3.20 -1.57
N ALA A 720 -11.52 2.73 -0.63
CA ALA A 720 -12.07 1.39 -0.65
C ALA A 720 -12.96 1.17 -1.89
N LEU A 721 -13.82 2.15 -2.22
CA LEU A 721 -14.66 2.10 -3.42
C LEU A 721 -13.80 2.03 -4.69
N GLY A 722 -12.78 2.89 -4.79
CA GLY A 722 -11.87 2.88 -5.94
C GLY A 722 -11.14 1.55 -6.12
N ALA A 723 -10.76 0.90 -5.01
CA ALA A 723 -10.12 -0.42 -5.04
C ALA A 723 -11.09 -1.56 -5.37
N ALA A 724 -12.39 -1.41 -5.07
CA ALA A 724 -13.42 -2.41 -5.33
C ALA A 724 -13.97 -2.37 -6.77
N LEU A 725 -13.70 -1.30 -7.53
CA LEU A 725 -14.19 -1.16 -8.90
C LEU A 725 -13.38 -2.04 -9.87
N PRO A 726 -14.03 -2.61 -10.91
CA PRO A 726 -13.31 -3.32 -11.97
C PRO A 726 -12.35 -2.40 -12.72
N PRO A 727 -11.25 -2.90 -13.32
CA PRO A 727 -10.16 -2.11 -13.87
C PRO A 727 -10.59 -0.90 -14.75
N PRO A 728 -11.52 -1.02 -15.69
CA PRO A 728 -11.91 0.14 -16.52
C PRO A 728 -12.61 1.25 -15.72
N LEU A 729 -13.38 0.89 -14.67
CA LEU A 729 -14.06 1.88 -13.82
C LEU A 729 -13.16 2.37 -12.68
N ALA A 730 -12.25 1.53 -12.21
CA ALA A 730 -11.27 1.90 -11.18
C ALA A 730 -10.42 3.09 -11.63
N SER A 731 -10.01 3.14 -12.89
CA SER A 731 -9.22 4.25 -13.47
C SER A 731 -9.99 5.58 -13.52
N LEU A 732 -11.31 5.55 -13.51
CA LEU A 732 -12.17 6.73 -13.49
C LEU A 732 -12.58 7.15 -12.08
N SER A 733 -12.22 6.38 -11.05
CA SER A 733 -12.53 6.70 -9.66
C SER A 733 -11.85 8.01 -9.24
N LEU A 734 -12.45 8.74 -8.29
CA LEU A 734 -11.87 9.98 -7.78
C LEU A 734 -10.46 9.78 -7.22
N THR A 735 -10.20 8.65 -6.61
CA THR A 735 -8.88 8.30 -6.05
C THR A 735 -7.84 8.04 -7.13
N ALA A 736 -8.21 7.40 -8.24
CA ALA A 736 -7.33 7.23 -9.39
C ALA A 736 -7.02 8.57 -10.08
N VAL A 737 -8.02 9.43 -10.22
CA VAL A 737 -7.84 10.79 -10.73
C VAL A 737 -6.92 11.61 -9.82
N MET A 738 -7.05 11.51 -8.49
CA MET A 738 -6.13 12.14 -7.53
C MET A 738 -4.71 11.57 -7.60
N ALA A 739 -4.58 10.26 -7.86
CA ALA A 739 -3.27 9.61 -8.04
C ALA A 739 -2.62 10.00 -9.36
N GLY A 740 -3.41 10.23 -10.41
CA GLY A 740 -2.94 10.55 -11.75
C GLY A 740 -2.25 9.37 -12.40
N ASP A 741 -2.92 8.23 -12.49
CA ASP A 741 -2.37 7.03 -13.15
C ASP A 741 -2.07 7.31 -14.62
N GLY A 742 -0.81 7.12 -15.00
CA GLY A 742 -0.27 7.56 -16.27
C GLY A 742 -1.02 7.08 -17.50
N MET A 743 -1.31 5.79 -17.64
CA MET A 743 -2.07 5.27 -18.79
C MET A 743 -3.51 5.77 -18.83
N ALA A 744 -4.18 5.76 -17.67
CA ALA A 744 -5.57 6.18 -17.58
C ALA A 744 -5.75 7.69 -17.80
N VAL A 745 -4.74 8.50 -17.46
CA VAL A 745 -4.81 9.97 -17.55
C VAL A 745 -4.93 10.47 -18.99
N LEU A 746 -4.30 9.81 -19.93
CA LEU A 746 -4.28 10.24 -21.33
C LEU A 746 -5.41 9.65 -22.18
N ALA A 747 -6.23 8.76 -21.61
CA ALA A 747 -7.38 8.21 -22.29
C ALA A 747 -8.54 9.24 -22.34
N PRO A 748 -9.29 9.35 -23.46
CA PRO A 748 -10.43 10.26 -23.57
C PRO A 748 -11.44 10.17 -22.41
N PRO A 749 -11.79 8.99 -21.85
CA PRO A 749 -12.70 8.89 -20.71
C PRO A 749 -12.22 9.63 -19.46
N VAL A 750 -10.92 9.74 -19.24
CA VAL A 750 -10.37 10.42 -18.06
C VAL A 750 -10.56 11.94 -18.15
N PHE A 751 -10.41 12.52 -19.34
CA PHE A 751 -10.74 13.95 -19.54
C PHE A 751 -12.23 14.23 -19.28
N ALA A 752 -13.11 13.33 -19.72
CA ALA A 752 -14.53 13.42 -19.42
C ALA A 752 -14.80 13.29 -17.91
N ALA A 753 -14.12 12.37 -17.22
CA ALA A 753 -14.19 12.22 -15.76
C ALA A 753 -13.70 13.48 -15.05
N CYS A 754 -12.62 14.11 -15.50
CA CYS A 754 -12.14 15.38 -14.92
C CYS A 754 -13.17 16.50 -15.07
N LEU A 755 -13.79 16.65 -16.24
CA LEU A 755 -14.86 17.63 -16.44
C LEU A 755 -16.07 17.34 -15.55
N PHE A 756 -16.43 16.05 -15.40
CA PHE A 756 -17.48 15.63 -14.48
C PHE A 756 -17.14 16.00 -13.04
N TYR A 757 -15.93 15.69 -12.56
CA TYR A 757 -15.51 16.01 -11.19
C TYR A 757 -15.40 17.51 -10.93
N LEU A 758 -14.97 18.30 -11.89
CA LEU A 758 -14.97 19.77 -11.76
C LEU A 758 -16.40 20.33 -11.71
N SER A 759 -17.29 19.84 -12.57
CA SER A 759 -18.71 20.24 -12.53
C SER A 759 -19.37 19.80 -11.21
N LEU A 760 -19.07 18.60 -10.73
CA LEU A 760 -19.53 18.12 -9.44
C LEU A 760 -19.02 19.01 -8.28
N ALA A 761 -17.76 19.41 -8.31
CA ALA A 761 -17.19 20.33 -7.32
C ALA A 761 -17.93 21.68 -7.29
N LEU A 762 -18.20 22.26 -8.44
CA LEU A 762 -18.96 23.51 -8.56
C LEU A 762 -20.39 23.37 -8.02
N VAL A 763 -21.06 22.27 -8.37
CA VAL A 763 -22.40 21.95 -7.86
C VAL A 763 -22.38 21.79 -6.34
N LEU A 764 -21.38 21.09 -5.78
CA LEU A 764 -21.23 20.90 -4.33
C LEU A 764 -21.00 22.23 -3.60
N PHE A 765 -20.21 23.16 -4.14
CA PHE A 765 -20.06 24.49 -3.57
C PHE A 765 -21.37 25.29 -3.65
N GLY A 766 -22.12 25.20 -4.74
CA GLY A 766 -23.44 25.84 -4.88
C GLY A 766 -24.48 25.26 -3.93
N LEU A 767 -24.56 23.93 -3.83
CA LEU A 767 -25.46 23.26 -2.86
C LEU A 767 -25.03 23.55 -1.42
N GLY A 768 -23.75 23.69 -1.16
CA GLY A 768 -23.21 24.12 0.13
C GLY A 768 -23.67 25.50 0.53
N GLU A 769 -23.72 26.48 -0.42
CA GLU A 769 -24.28 27.80 -0.15
C GLU A 769 -25.77 27.72 0.22
N TYR A 770 -26.56 26.96 -0.53
CA TYR A 770 -27.95 26.75 -0.22
C TYR A 770 -28.14 26.11 1.17
N ALA A 771 -27.34 25.10 1.49
CA ALA A 771 -27.36 24.46 2.82
C ALA A 771 -26.95 25.44 3.94
N TRP A 772 -25.97 26.31 3.69
CA TRP A 772 -25.53 27.36 4.61
C TRP A 772 -26.68 28.34 4.91
N LEU A 773 -27.37 28.84 3.89
CA LEU A 773 -28.53 29.74 4.04
C LEU A 773 -29.64 29.06 4.85
N LYS A 774 -29.94 27.79 4.58
CA LYS A 774 -30.93 27.01 5.32
C LYS A 774 -30.55 26.76 6.80
N LEU A 775 -29.25 26.65 7.10
CA LEU A 775 -28.75 26.52 8.48
C LEU A 775 -28.89 27.85 9.25
N LEU A 776 -28.77 28.98 8.59
CA LEU A 776 -28.98 30.30 9.17
C LEU A 776 -30.46 30.56 9.51
N ASP A 777 -31.37 30.08 8.66
CA ASP A 777 -32.83 30.29 8.81
C ASP A 777 -33.47 29.36 9.87
N LYS A 778 -32.78 28.29 10.29
CA LYS A 778 -33.35 27.40 11.31
C LYS A 778 -33.46 28.11 12.66
N PRO A 779 -34.68 28.13 13.28
CA PRO A 779 -34.83 28.65 14.61
C PRO A 779 -33.97 27.84 15.61
N ASN A 780 -33.49 28.53 16.63
CA ASN A 780 -32.70 27.89 17.70
C ASN A 780 -33.64 26.99 18.53
N PHE A 781 -33.47 25.66 18.43
CA PHE A 781 -33.96 24.71 19.42
C PHE A 781 -32.81 24.24 20.30
#